data_250ddebc7ad57b60ac9ac257b1eab7c6
#
_entry.id   250ddebc7ad57b60ac9ac257b1eab7c6
#
_cell.length_a   1.000
_cell.length_b   1.000
_cell.length_c   1.000
_cell.angle_alpha   90.00
_cell.angle_beta   90.00
_cell.angle_gamma   90.00
#
_symmetry.space_group_name_H-M   'P 1'
#
loop_
_entity.id
_entity.type
_entity.pdbx_description
1 polymer ?
#
loop_
_entity_poly.entity_id
_entity_poly.type
_entity_poly.pdbx_seq_one_letter_code
_entity_poly.pdbx_strand_id
1 'polypeptide(L)'
;MKIAESVTDARATARHVAPNSRLLALNAFPALLIIMALVFSALQISGTSIGILNPPGHDSNLIAGTPQAIRSDEYSVSTPLTIASARQHFSARLYDGAGSHNTSVVLDVPNNSWTTIFKPYNWPFFILPLASAFALKWWLLFLFLILPTYWLALLLTRKVSAAILVSLGFALSPFFAWWYEAGALDSVGFMVAIMLLVLLVLRYPDRRISYLYAALLAYFLVAFTILLYPPFQIPLAYTAAAFLLPFVIRALFLASDHMRARRLALLLGSVIAAAIVLVAYIHSELPTITKIVDTVYPGNRLSTGTNANLLQLFSPWVGIFIANHPMAITSNSNASEISSFFLLAPALYFFAPLARKGGKSRTYGTSQFLLALTMIFLLAWMYVGFPGPLAAISLLDRVTATRTIVGVGLASWMLILLYIADYELGTATADNEPTLPAQASWPRVALGVATVGLIIGFGARQLQLTYPGLDVSIYVVGIFVVLVLVGIILLARARYLVASAFLLPVLALQALTVNPLYRGLSPLVNPALQSNVDKIEKLVPQAASHTPPGWLVVGPPIAFLSMIGTGVYVFNATSQYPDISAWKVIDPSGHSESIWNRFAHVYYEPAANLTLQLSNPALDSVIVSGSPCSPAFAKLSIRFVLVQRPLTYSCLTNVTTPGLKRLGYMAYEIS
;
A
#
# COMPACT_ATOMS: atom_id res chain seq x y z
N MET A 1 1.84 -36.58 21.38
CA MET A 1 2.00 -37.90 20.78
C MET A 1 0.82 -38.27 19.85
N LYS A 2 -0.45 -38.07 20.19
CA LYS A 2 -1.59 -38.39 19.28
C LYS A 2 -1.72 -37.57 17.98
N ILE A 3 -1.00 -36.45 17.82
CA ILE A 3 -1.03 -35.67 16.56
C ILE A 3 -0.02 -36.22 15.52
N ALA A 4 1.00 -36.95 15.93
CA ALA A 4 1.94 -37.58 15.04
C ALA A 4 1.37 -38.89 14.44
N GLU A 5 0.57 -39.63 15.19
CA GLU A 5 -0.07 -40.87 14.75
C GLU A 5 -1.22 -40.65 13.75
N SER A 6 -1.98 -39.51 13.86
CA SER A 6 -3.04 -39.21 12.89
C SER A 6 -2.53 -38.83 11.49
N VAL A 7 -1.23 -38.61 11.35
CA VAL A 7 -0.60 -38.34 10.03
C VAL A 7 -0.28 -39.65 9.30
N THR A 8 -0.07 -40.74 10.03
CA THR A 8 0.17 -42.08 9.45
C THR A 8 -1.12 -42.79 9.03
N ASP A 9 -2.21 -42.64 9.78
CA ASP A 9 -3.47 -43.28 9.46
C ASP A 9 -4.31 -42.57 8.37
N ALA A 10 -4.11 -41.27 8.16
CA ALA A 10 -4.67 -40.57 7.00
C ALA A 10 -4.08 -41.01 5.65
N ARG A 11 -3.06 -41.88 5.65
CA ARG A 11 -2.54 -42.52 4.44
C ARG A 11 -3.37 -43.71 3.93
N ALA A 12 -4.20 -44.28 4.74
CA ALA A 12 -4.92 -45.53 4.41
C ALA A 12 -6.25 -45.34 3.66
N THR A 13 -6.83 -44.13 3.68
CA THR A 13 -8.14 -43.86 3.00
C THR A 13 -8.08 -42.80 1.90
N ALA A 14 -6.89 -42.29 1.55
CA ALA A 14 -6.74 -41.42 0.40
C ALA A 14 -6.70 -42.26 -0.90
N ARG A 15 -7.80 -42.26 -1.65
CA ARG A 15 -7.83 -42.69 -3.06
C ARG A 15 -6.54 -42.27 -3.74
N HIS A 16 -5.91 -43.14 -4.50
CA HIS A 16 -4.66 -42.97 -5.27
C HIS A 16 -4.71 -41.75 -6.21
N VAL A 17 -4.51 -40.56 -5.67
CA VAL A 17 -4.16 -39.38 -6.45
C VAL A 17 -2.66 -39.33 -6.48
N ALA A 18 -2.07 -39.41 -7.68
CA ALA A 18 -0.62 -39.37 -7.85
C ALA A 18 -0.03 -38.14 -7.11
N PRO A 19 1.12 -38.27 -6.40
CA PRO A 19 1.71 -37.19 -5.61
C PRO A 19 1.91 -35.89 -6.43
N ASN A 20 2.18 -36.02 -7.73
CA ASN A 20 2.33 -34.88 -8.64
C ASN A 20 1.04 -34.08 -8.88
N SER A 21 -0.15 -34.75 -8.95
CA SER A 21 -1.42 -34.04 -9.14
C SER A 21 -1.85 -33.25 -7.91
N ARG A 22 -1.44 -33.66 -6.71
CA ARG A 22 -1.73 -32.94 -5.47
C ARG A 22 -0.85 -31.69 -5.35
N LEU A 23 0.42 -31.78 -5.71
CA LEU A 23 1.33 -30.64 -5.76
C LEU A 23 0.89 -29.63 -6.84
N LEU A 24 0.44 -30.10 -8.00
CA LEU A 24 -0.12 -29.25 -9.05
C LEU A 24 -1.36 -28.50 -8.56
N ALA A 25 -2.29 -29.18 -7.89
CA ALA A 25 -3.50 -28.52 -7.37
C ALA A 25 -3.21 -27.46 -6.32
N LEU A 26 -2.19 -27.64 -5.47
CA LEU A 26 -1.79 -26.65 -4.46
C LEU A 26 -1.10 -25.42 -5.06
N ASN A 27 -0.38 -25.59 -6.17
CA ASN A 27 0.40 -24.51 -6.80
C ASN A 27 -0.31 -23.87 -8.01
N ALA A 28 -1.42 -24.43 -8.48
CA ALA A 28 -2.12 -23.92 -9.67
C ALA A 28 -2.57 -22.47 -9.51
N PHE A 29 -3.13 -22.11 -8.37
CA PHE A 29 -3.59 -20.75 -8.09
C PHE A 29 -2.41 -19.76 -8.01
N PRO A 30 -1.34 -19.98 -7.20
CA PRO A 30 -0.14 -19.16 -7.24
C PRO A 30 0.48 -19.03 -8.63
N ALA A 31 0.61 -20.13 -9.38
CA ALA A 31 1.17 -20.12 -10.73
C ALA A 31 0.32 -19.27 -11.69
N LEU A 32 -1.01 -19.40 -11.64
CA LEU A 32 -1.92 -18.59 -12.44
C LEU A 32 -1.71 -17.08 -12.18
N LEU A 33 -1.62 -16.66 -10.91
CA LEU A 33 -1.42 -15.26 -10.55
C LEU A 33 -0.06 -14.73 -11.04
N ILE A 34 1.00 -15.53 -10.92
CA ILE A 34 2.34 -15.17 -11.41
C ILE A 34 2.32 -15.03 -12.92
N ILE A 35 1.75 -16.00 -13.64
CA ILE A 35 1.62 -15.94 -15.10
C ILE A 35 0.82 -14.69 -15.51
N MET A 36 -0.28 -14.40 -14.84
CA MET A 36 -1.08 -13.20 -15.11
C MET A 36 -0.28 -11.91 -14.91
N ALA A 37 0.51 -11.81 -13.84
CA ALA A 37 1.36 -10.65 -13.60
C ALA A 37 2.45 -10.50 -14.69
N LEU A 38 3.03 -11.61 -15.15
CA LEU A 38 4.01 -11.61 -16.25
C LEU A 38 3.37 -11.21 -17.58
N VAL A 39 2.15 -11.69 -17.87
CA VAL A 39 1.40 -11.30 -19.09
C VAL A 39 1.06 -9.81 -19.05
N PHE A 40 0.56 -9.29 -17.92
CA PHE A 40 0.27 -7.88 -17.79
C PHE A 40 1.54 -7.01 -17.88
N SER A 41 2.66 -7.49 -17.35
CA SER A 41 3.97 -6.84 -17.54
C SER A 41 4.37 -6.79 -19.02
N ALA A 42 4.26 -7.90 -19.75
CA ALA A 42 4.58 -7.95 -21.18
C ALA A 42 3.66 -7.04 -22.02
N LEU A 43 2.39 -6.93 -21.64
CA LEU A 43 1.41 -6.04 -22.27
C LEU A 43 1.46 -4.60 -21.75
N GLN A 44 2.34 -4.31 -20.77
CA GLN A 44 2.50 -3.01 -20.11
C GLN A 44 1.21 -2.51 -19.44
N ILE A 45 0.40 -3.42 -18.89
CA ILE A 45 -0.89 -3.11 -18.26
C ILE A 45 -0.69 -2.98 -16.74
N SER A 46 -1.06 -1.84 -16.19
CA SER A 46 -1.08 -1.54 -14.76
C SER A 46 -2.44 -0.98 -14.32
N GLY A 47 -2.59 -0.66 -13.04
CA GLY A 47 -3.79 0.00 -12.51
C GLY A 47 -3.57 1.51 -12.25
N THR A 48 -2.61 2.13 -12.90
CA THR A 48 -2.27 3.55 -12.71
C THR A 48 -3.40 4.49 -13.14
N SER A 49 -3.57 5.57 -12.41
CA SER A 49 -4.54 6.63 -12.72
C SER A 49 -3.94 7.78 -13.55
N ILE A 50 -2.75 7.61 -14.16
CA ILE A 50 -2.11 8.67 -14.98
C ILE A 50 -3.00 9.16 -16.14
N GLY A 51 -3.96 8.36 -16.59
CA GLY A 51 -4.93 8.78 -17.61
C GLY A 51 -5.76 10.01 -17.25
N ILE A 52 -5.84 10.36 -15.93
CA ILE A 52 -6.49 11.60 -15.48
C ILE A 52 -5.79 12.86 -16.02
N LEU A 53 -4.53 12.76 -16.38
CA LEU A 53 -3.74 13.86 -16.93
C LEU A 53 -3.98 14.10 -18.42
N ASN A 54 -4.66 13.18 -19.11
CA ASN A 54 -5.04 13.37 -20.51
C ASN A 54 -6.18 14.39 -20.63
N PRO A 55 -6.25 15.14 -21.74
CA PRO A 55 -7.42 15.96 -22.05
C PRO A 55 -8.70 15.12 -22.05
N PRO A 56 -9.86 15.72 -21.71
CA PRO A 56 -11.14 15.03 -21.81
C PRO A 56 -11.37 14.46 -23.22
N GLY A 57 -11.74 13.18 -23.29
CA GLY A 57 -12.01 12.50 -24.56
C GLY A 57 -11.64 11.02 -24.52
N HIS A 58 -11.51 10.41 -25.70
CA HIS A 58 -11.11 9.00 -25.81
C HIS A 58 -9.61 8.83 -25.54
N ASP A 59 -9.28 8.07 -24.49
CA ASP A 59 -7.91 7.67 -24.18
C ASP A 59 -7.68 6.23 -24.64
N SER A 60 -6.89 6.06 -25.70
CA SER A 60 -6.58 4.75 -26.29
C SER A 60 -5.75 3.83 -25.36
N ASN A 61 -5.15 4.37 -24.32
CA ASN A 61 -4.39 3.60 -23.34
C ASN A 61 -5.27 3.07 -22.18
N LEU A 62 -6.46 3.63 -22.00
CA LEU A 62 -7.43 3.16 -21.01
C LEU A 62 -8.17 1.93 -21.56
N ILE A 63 -7.91 0.77 -20.99
CA ILE A 63 -8.51 -0.51 -21.39
C ILE A 63 -9.87 -0.70 -20.73
N ALA A 64 -9.95 -0.40 -19.41
CA ALA A 64 -11.17 -0.54 -18.63
C ALA A 64 -11.10 0.32 -17.35
N GLY A 65 -12.25 0.59 -16.76
CA GLY A 65 -12.35 1.37 -15.52
C GLY A 65 -12.25 2.87 -15.74
N THR A 66 -12.06 3.62 -14.65
CA THR A 66 -11.96 5.08 -14.66
C THR A 66 -10.78 5.53 -13.83
N PRO A 67 -9.84 6.34 -14.38
CA PRO A 67 -8.77 6.94 -13.59
C PRO A 67 -9.32 7.79 -12.46
N GLN A 68 -8.72 7.70 -11.28
CA GLN A 68 -9.22 8.32 -10.05
C GLN A 68 -8.36 9.52 -9.64
N ALA A 69 -8.93 10.73 -9.71
CA ALA A 69 -8.24 11.98 -9.36
C ALA A 69 -7.71 11.99 -7.91
N ILE A 70 -8.43 11.33 -7.00
CA ILE A 70 -8.04 11.24 -5.58
C ILE A 70 -6.74 10.46 -5.34
N ARG A 71 -6.29 9.67 -6.30
CA ARG A 71 -5.03 8.92 -6.20
C ARG A 71 -3.82 9.75 -6.63
N SER A 72 -3.83 11.04 -6.27
CA SER A 72 -2.79 12.00 -6.66
C SER A 72 -1.39 11.58 -6.24
N ASP A 73 -1.21 10.95 -5.08
CA ASP A 73 0.10 10.45 -4.63
C ASP A 73 0.70 9.42 -5.59
N GLU A 74 -0.14 8.61 -6.24
CA GLU A 74 0.29 7.65 -7.24
C GLU A 74 0.71 8.37 -8.55
N TYR A 75 -0.22 9.07 -9.21
CA TYR A 75 0.00 9.54 -10.58
C TYR A 75 0.73 10.89 -10.66
N SER A 76 0.77 11.69 -9.58
CA SER A 76 1.45 12.99 -9.57
C SER A 76 2.73 13.01 -8.73
N VAL A 77 3.02 11.97 -7.94
CA VAL A 77 4.24 11.88 -7.12
C VAL A 77 5.03 10.62 -7.47
N SER A 78 4.56 9.43 -7.08
CA SER A 78 5.35 8.20 -7.18
C SER A 78 5.66 7.80 -8.62
N THR A 79 4.68 7.89 -9.52
CA THR A 79 4.87 7.49 -10.92
C THR A 79 5.84 8.42 -11.67
N PRO A 80 5.71 9.78 -11.62
CA PRO A 80 6.69 10.67 -12.24
C PRO A 80 8.10 10.49 -11.68
N LEU A 81 8.26 10.35 -10.36
CA LEU A 81 9.56 10.14 -9.74
C LEU A 81 10.18 8.79 -10.10
N THR A 82 9.36 7.74 -10.22
CA THR A 82 9.83 6.44 -10.71
C THR A 82 10.37 6.53 -12.14
N ILE A 83 9.67 7.27 -13.03
CA ILE A 83 10.12 7.51 -14.39
C ILE A 83 11.40 8.35 -14.41
N ALA A 84 11.45 9.42 -13.62
CA ALA A 84 12.64 10.28 -13.49
C ALA A 84 13.85 9.50 -12.98
N SER A 85 13.68 8.65 -11.97
CA SER A 85 14.75 7.81 -11.46
C SER A 85 15.31 6.88 -12.54
N ALA A 86 14.44 6.23 -13.33
CA ALA A 86 14.88 5.39 -14.44
C ALA A 86 15.64 6.19 -15.50
N ARG A 87 15.20 7.41 -15.79
CA ARG A 87 15.87 8.33 -16.73
C ARG A 87 17.21 8.84 -16.19
N GLN A 88 17.33 9.04 -14.88
CA GLN A 88 18.59 9.41 -14.20
C GLN A 88 19.41 8.18 -13.78
N HIS A 89 19.26 7.02 -14.47
CA HIS A 89 20.02 5.79 -14.27
C HIS A 89 19.97 5.26 -12.84
N PHE A 90 18.82 5.39 -12.19
CA PHE A 90 18.57 4.88 -10.83
C PHE A 90 19.54 5.46 -9.78
N SER A 91 20.00 6.68 -9.96
CA SER A 91 20.86 7.33 -8.97
C SER A 91 20.19 7.33 -7.59
N ALA A 92 20.95 7.08 -6.54
CA ALA A 92 20.48 7.20 -5.17
C ALA A 92 20.12 8.66 -4.80
N ARG A 93 20.65 9.64 -5.54
CA ARG A 93 20.27 11.05 -5.46
C ARG A 93 19.56 11.47 -6.74
N LEU A 94 18.33 11.92 -6.59
CA LEU A 94 17.51 12.43 -7.67
C LEU A 94 17.51 13.97 -7.63
N TYR A 95 17.71 14.60 -8.79
CA TYR A 95 17.53 16.04 -8.94
C TYR A 95 16.06 16.32 -9.24
N ASP A 96 15.34 16.76 -8.21
CA ASP A 96 13.91 17.07 -8.24
C ASP A 96 13.60 18.13 -7.18
N GLY A 97 12.65 18.99 -7.46
CA GLY A 97 12.35 20.12 -6.57
C GLY A 97 13.54 21.08 -6.41
N ALA A 98 13.59 21.81 -5.31
CA ALA A 98 14.67 22.73 -5.00
C ALA A 98 15.91 21.96 -4.52
N GLY A 99 16.71 21.40 -5.43
CA GLY A 99 17.95 20.72 -5.13
C GLY A 99 17.98 19.23 -5.47
N SER A 100 18.67 18.43 -4.68
CA SER A 100 18.77 16.97 -4.87
C SER A 100 18.38 16.22 -3.61
N HIS A 101 17.67 15.10 -3.78
CA HIS A 101 17.13 14.31 -2.69
C HIS A 101 17.63 12.87 -2.73
N ASN A 102 17.91 12.29 -1.55
CA ASN A 102 18.21 10.87 -1.42
C ASN A 102 16.90 10.07 -1.45
N THR A 103 16.77 9.18 -2.42
CA THR A 103 15.58 8.36 -2.64
C THR A 103 15.62 6.99 -1.94
N SER A 104 16.70 6.66 -1.21
CA SER A 104 16.85 5.37 -0.53
C SER A 104 15.89 5.21 0.64
N VAL A 105 15.55 6.31 1.32
CA VAL A 105 14.73 6.32 2.55
C VAL A 105 13.26 6.55 2.26
N VAL A 106 12.94 7.41 1.30
CA VAL A 106 11.58 7.89 1.08
C VAL A 106 11.10 7.47 -0.30
N LEU A 107 9.79 7.21 -0.41
CA LEU A 107 9.11 6.74 -1.59
C LEU A 107 9.71 5.43 -2.15
N ASP A 108 8.87 4.61 -2.69
CA ASP A 108 9.23 3.37 -3.37
C ASP A 108 9.81 3.61 -4.76
N VAL A 109 10.76 4.54 -4.85
CA VAL A 109 11.46 4.87 -6.09
C VAL A 109 12.60 3.87 -6.28
N PRO A 110 12.70 3.19 -7.44
CA PRO A 110 13.82 2.31 -7.73
C PRO A 110 15.13 3.10 -7.76
N ASN A 111 16.17 2.62 -7.09
CA ASN A 111 17.47 3.27 -7.04
C ASN A 111 18.60 2.24 -6.85
N ASN A 112 19.86 2.66 -7.09
CA ASN A 112 21.05 1.81 -6.97
C ASN A 112 21.57 1.65 -5.53
N SER A 113 20.79 2.04 -4.53
CA SER A 113 21.15 1.80 -3.13
C SER A 113 21.12 0.30 -2.81
N TRP A 114 22.01 -0.15 -1.92
CA TRP A 114 22.01 -1.51 -1.41
C TRP A 114 20.68 -1.90 -0.74
N THR A 115 19.92 -0.92 -0.23
CA THR A 115 18.62 -1.11 0.39
C THR A 115 17.56 -1.63 -0.58
N THR A 116 17.75 -1.43 -1.89
CA THR A 116 16.87 -1.95 -2.96
C THR A 116 16.79 -3.48 -2.98
N ILE A 117 17.80 -4.18 -2.42
CA ILE A 117 17.73 -5.64 -2.22
C ILE A 117 16.50 -6.03 -1.39
N PHE A 118 16.10 -5.21 -0.43
CA PHE A 118 14.93 -5.43 0.44
C PHE A 118 13.63 -4.86 -0.09
N LYS A 119 13.64 -4.32 -1.33
CA LYS A 119 12.47 -3.82 -2.05
C LYS A 119 12.28 -4.64 -3.34
N PRO A 120 11.89 -5.93 -3.25
CA PRO A 120 11.91 -6.86 -4.40
C PRO A 120 10.96 -6.46 -5.52
N TYR A 121 9.92 -5.67 -5.23
CA TYR A 121 9.02 -5.13 -6.24
C TYR A 121 9.69 -4.07 -7.14
N ASN A 122 10.86 -3.53 -6.77
CA ASN A 122 11.64 -2.61 -7.60
C ASN A 122 12.67 -3.33 -8.49
N TRP A 123 12.97 -4.62 -8.28
CA TRP A 123 13.94 -5.36 -9.08
C TRP A 123 13.65 -5.40 -10.60
N PRO A 124 12.37 -5.43 -11.05
CA PRO A 124 12.06 -5.41 -12.47
C PRO A 124 12.68 -4.23 -13.24
N PHE A 125 12.87 -3.07 -12.61
CA PHE A 125 13.41 -1.89 -13.28
C PHE A 125 14.87 -2.04 -13.73
N PHE A 126 15.63 -2.97 -13.16
CA PHE A 126 17.01 -3.22 -13.51
C PHE A 126 17.17 -4.23 -14.66
N ILE A 127 16.07 -4.90 -15.07
CA ILE A 127 16.11 -5.99 -16.06
C ILE A 127 15.09 -5.81 -17.20
N LEU A 128 14.04 -5.04 -17.00
CA LEU A 128 12.97 -4.88 -18.00
C LEU A 128 12.88 -3.44 -18.51
N PRO A 129 12.33 -3.22 -19.71
CA PRO A 129 11.97 -1.88 -20.18
C PRO A 129 11.02 -1.19 -19.20
N LEU A 130 11.14 0.14 -19.05
CA LEU A 130 10.48 0.96 -18.05
C LEU A 130 8.98 0.66 -17.89
N ALA A 131 8.21 0.66 -18.97
CA ALA A 131 6.76 0.44 -18.90
C ALA A 131 6.39 -0.99 -18.45
N SER A 132 7.16 -2.00 -18.90
CA SER A 132 6.99 -3.38 -18.47
C SER A 132 7.41 -3.57 -17.00
N ALA A 133 8.50 -2.93 -16.58
CA ALA A 133 8.97 -2.95 -15.20
C ALA A 133 7.94 -2.30 -14.25
N PHE A 134 7.38 -1.16 -14.66
CA PHE A 134 6.34 -0.47 -13.91
C PHE A 134 5.07 -1.34 -13.76
N ALA A 135 4.62 -1.95 -14.85
CA ALA A 135 3.49 -2.87 -14.82
C ALA A 135 3.77 -4.09 -13.92
N LEU A 136 5.00 -4.67 -13.98
CA LEU A 136 5.35 -5.78 -13.11
C LEU A 136 5.43 -5.36 -11.63
N LYS A 137 6.03 -4.21 -11.30
CA LYS A 137 6.01 -3.64 -9.95
C LYS A 137 4.57 -3.57 -9.43
N TRP A 138 3.65 -3.06 -10.26
CA TRP A 138 2.23 -2.94 -9.91
C TRP A 138 1.64 -4.26 -9.42
N TRP A 139 1.80 -5.31 -10.18
CA TRP A 139 1.23 -6.63 -9.86
C TRP A 139 2.01 -7.39 -8.79
N LEU A 140 3.33 -7.16 -8.68
CA LEU A 140 4.14 -7.75 -7.62
C LEU A 140 3.68 -7.32 -6.22
N LEU A 141 3.27 -6.08 -6.03
CA LEU A 141 2.73 -5.61 -4.75
C LEU A 141 1.47 -6.41 -4.34
N PHE A 142 0.57 -6.69 -5.28
CA PHE A 142 -0.57 -7.59 -5.03
C PHE A 142 -0.12 -9.04 -4.79
N LEU A 143 0.88 -9.53 -5.51
CA LEU A 143 1.41 -10.88 -5.28
C LEU A 143 2.05 -11.01 -3.90
N PHE A 144 2.78 -10.01 -3.43
CA PHE A 144 3.34 -10.00 -2.07
C PHE A 144 2.27 -9.98 -0.98
N LEU A 145 1.07 -9.50 -1.27
CA LEU A 145 -0.08 -9.59 -0.36
C LEU A 145 -0.80 -10.95 -0.47
N ILE A 146 -1.12 -11.37 -1.70
CA ILE A 146 -1.99 -12.55 -1.93
C ILE A 146 -1.26 -13.84 -1.62
N LEU A 147 -0.02 -14.02 -2.07
CA LEU A 147 0.69 -15.30 -1.93
C LEU A 147 1.01 -15.67 -0.48
N PRO A 148 1.57 -14.78 0.37
CA PRO A 148 1.77 -15.10 1.78
C PRO A 148 0.45 -15.39 2.50
N THR A 149 -0.61 -14.64 2.19
CA THR A 149 -1.95 -14.87 2.77
C THR A 149 -2.50 -16.23 2.35
N TYR A 150 -2.36 -16.60 1.08
CA TYR A 150 -2.76 -17.90 0.57
C TYR A 150 -2.03 -19.04 1.28
N TRP A 151 -0.69 -18.97 1.37
CA TRP A 151 0.11 -20.00 2.02
C TRP A 151 -0.13 -20.07 3.53
N LEU A 152 -0.35 -18.94 4.21
CA LEU A 152 -0.74 -18.90 5.63
C LEU A 152 -2.09 -19.58 5.84
N ALA A 153 -3.07 -19.25 5.00
CA ALA A 153 -4.39 -19.85 5.07
C ALA A 153 -4.36 -21.36 4.75
N LEU A 154 -3.59 -21.77 3.73
CA LEU A 154 -3.41 -23.16 3.38
C LEU A 154 -2.69 -23.96 4.49
N LEU A 155 -1.68 -23.37 5.14
CA LEU A 155 -0.96 -23.97 6.26
C LEU A 155 -1.89 -24.31 7.44
N LEU A 156 -2.84 -23.42 7.72
CA LEU A 156 -3.73 -23.55 8.87
C LEU A 156 -4.99 -24.37 8.54
N THR A 157 -5.61 -24.15 7.37
CA THR A 157 -6.89 -24.78 7.01
C THR A 157 -6.75 -26.10 6.25
N ARG A 158 -5.61 -26.29 5.54
CA ARG A 158 -5.38 -27.42 4.60
C ARG A 158 -6.42 -27.51 3.47
N LYS A 159 -7.16 -26.42 3.18
CA LYS A 159 -8.19 -26.32 2.14
C LYS A 159 -7.84 -25.25 1.13
N VAL A 160 -7.63 -25.63 -0.13
CA VAL A 160 -7.31 -24.70 -1.22
C VAL A 160 -8.41 -23.65 -1.42
N SER A 161 -9.69 -24.07 -1.40
CA SER A 161 -10.82 -23.15 -1.58
C SER A 161 -10.92 -22.10 -0.46
N ALA A 162 -10.64 -22.49 0.79
CA ALA A 162 -10.58 -21.55 1.91
C ALA A 162 -9.39 -20.59 1.78
N ALA A 163 -8.24 -21.10 1.35
CA ALA A 163 -7.05 -20.27 1.14
C ALA A 163 -7.25 -19.24 0.02
N ILE A 164 -7.89 -19.63 -1.09
CA ILE A 164 -8.27 -18.70 -2.17
C ILE A 164 -9.25 -17.64 -1.65
N LEU A 165 -10.31 -18.05 -0.95
CA LEU A 165 -11.30 -17.13 -0.41
C LEU A 165 -10.68 -16.09 0.51
N VAL A 166 -9.85 -16.53 1.46
CA VAL A 166 -9.21 -15.62 2.43
C VAL A 166 -8.22 -14.69 1.75
N SER A 167 -7.37 -15.20 0.87
CA SER A 167 -6.33 -14.40 0.23
C SER A 167 -6.91 -13.38 -0.75
N LEU A 168 -7.82 -13.78 -1.63
CA LEU A 168 -8.48 -12.86 -2.56
C LEU A 168 -9.45 -11.92 -1.84
N GLY A 169 -10.24 -12.44 -0.90
CA GLY A 169 -11.18 -11.62 -0.15
C GLY A 169 -10.49 -10.51 0.63
N PHE A 170 -9.32 -10.79 1.21
CA PHE A 170 -8.51 -9.78 1.88
C PHE A 170 -7.92 -8.78 0.88
N ALA A 171 -7.28 -9.25 -0.19
CA ALA A 171 -6.62 -8.40 -1.18
C ALA A 171 -7.58 -7.51 -1.99
N LEU A 172 -8.82 -7.94 -2.18
CA LEU A 172 -9.87 -7.17 -2.86
C LEU A 172 -10.57 -6.15 -1.93
N SER A 173 -10.12 -5.99 -0.69
CA SER A 173 -10.66 -4.94 0.19
C SER A 173 -10.41 -3.55 -0.41
N PRO A 174 -11.41 -2.64 -0.39
CA PRO A 174 -11.29 -1.31 -1.01
C PRO A 174 -10.11 -0.48 -0.52
N PHE A 175 -9.67 -0.71 0.72
CA PHE A 175 -8.50 -0.06 1.28
C PHE A 175 -7.27 -0.17 0.37
N PHE A 176 -6.95 -1.36 -0.15
CA PHE A 176 -5.77 -1.57 -1.00
C PHE A 176 -5.90 -0.93 -2.40
N ALA A 177 -7.12 -0.73 -2.88
CA ALA A 177 -7.35 -0.04 -4.14
C ALA A 177 -7.13 1.48 -3.99
N TRP A 178 -7.60 2.08 -2.89
CA TRP A 178 -7.46 3.52 -2.62
C TRP A 178 -6.07 3.91 -2.13
N TRP A 179 -5.40 3.04 -1.35
CA TRP A 179 -4.07 3.26 -0.76
C TRP A 179 -2.97 2.46 -1.48
N TYR A 180 -3.04 2.38 -2.81
CA TYR A 180 -2.12 1.55 -3.57
C TYR A 180 -0.65 1.93 -3.34
N GLU A 181 -0.27 3.20 -3.50
CA GLU A 181 1.12 3.68 -3.47
C GLU A 181 1.61 4.18 -2.09
N ALA A 182 0.79 4.10 -1.06
CA ALA A 182 1.16 4.62 0.25
C ALA A 182 1.86 3.61 1.17
N GLY A 183 2.54 2.61 0.62
CA GLY A 183 3.20 1.56 1.40
C GLY A 183 2.23 0.57 2.06
N ALA A 184 0.97 0.52 1.63
CA ALA A 184 -0.04 -0.29 2.28
C ALA A 184 0.03 -1.77 1.89
N LEU A 185 0.19 -2.09 0.59
CA LEU A 185 0.24 -3.48 0.13
C LEU A 185 1.49 -4.20 0.62
N ASP A 186 2.64 -3.57 0.47
CA ASP A 186 3.93 -4.12 0.88
C ASP A 186 4.02 -4.26 2.40
N SER A 187 3.60 -3.26 3.19
CA SER A 187 3.58 -3.35 4.65
C SER A 187 2.74 -4.54 5.13
N VAL A 188 1.52 -4.69 4.62
CA VAL A 188 0.64 -5.79 5.00
C VAL A 188 1.17 -7.12 4.47
N GLY A 189 1.61 -7.17 3.22
CA GLY A 189 2.14 -8.37 2.59
C GLY A 189 3.38 -8.90 3.30
N PHE A 190 4.32 -8.03 3.65
CA PHE A 190 5.52 -8.41 4.40
C PHE A 190 5.19 -8.86 5.82
N MET A 191 4.24 -8.20 6.51
CA MET A 191 3.80 -8.64 7.81
C MET A 191 3.15 -10.03 7.77
N VAL A 192 2.29 -10.32 6.78
CA VAL A 192 1.70 -11.65 6.62
C VAL A 192 2.77 -12.69 6.24
N ALA A 193 3.79 -12.31 5.44
CA ALA A 193 4.94 -13.19 5.17
C ALA A 193 5.72 -13.50 6.44
N ILE A 194 5.96 -12.52 7.32
CA ILE A 194 6.57 -12.72 8.64
C ILE A 194 5.72 -13.70 9.47
N MET A 195 4.40 -13.50 9.55
CA MET A 195 3.49 -14.39 10.28
C MET A 195 3.57 -15.84 9.76
N LEU A 196 3.56 -16.02 8.44
CA LEU A 196 3.72 -17.32 7.80
C LEU A 196 5.06 -17.97 8.14
N LEU A 197 6.16 -17.23 8.00
CA LEU A 197 7.52 -17.75 8.21
C LEU A 197 7.78 -18.12 9.66
N VAL A 198 7.28 -17.34 10.63
CA VAL A 198 7.32 -17.71 12.05
C VAL A 198 6.62 -19.05 12.27
N LEU A 199 5.40 -19.24 11.73
CA LEU A 199 4.69 -20.53 11.88
C LEU A 199 5.41 -21.69 11.19
N LEU A 200 6.08 -21.46 10.04
CA LEU A 200 6.86 -22.49 9.34
C LEU A 200 8.10 -22.91 10.16
N VAL A 201 8.82 -21.94 10.75
CA VAL A 201 9.94 -22.21 11.65
C VAL A 201 9.49 -23.00 12.89
N LEU A 202 8.37 -22.61 13.50
CA LEU A 202 7.82 -23.31 14.67
C LEU A 202 7.38 -24.74 14.33
N ARG A 203 6.84 -24.97 13.12
CA ARG A 203 6.26 -26.26 12.73
C ARG A 203 7.28 -27.28 12.23
N TYR A 204 8.33 -26.82 11.53
CA TYR A 204 9.27 -27.67 10.82
C TYR A 204 10.73 -27.40 11.24
N PRO A 205 11.06 -27.33 12.54
CA PRO A 205 12.39 -26.95 13.00
C PRO A 205 13.46 -27.97 12.66
N ASP A 206 13.11 -29.25 12.53
CA ASP A 206 13.98 -30.39 12.24
C ASP A 206 14.44 -30.46 10.78
N ARG A 207 13.71 -29.84 9.85
CA ARG A 207 13.99 -29.90 8.43
C ARG A 207 15.10 -28.91 8.03
N ARG A 208 15.95 -29.27 7.08
CA ARG A 208 16.97 -28.35 6.52
C ARG A 208 16.38 -27.07 5.97
N ILE A 209 15.18 -27.12 5.39
CA ILE A 209 14.46 -25.96 4.86
C ILE A 209 14.14 -24.91 5.93
N SER A 210 14.17 -25.28 7.23
CA SER A 210 13.94 -24.32 8.32
C SER A 210 14.97 -23.18 8.35
N TYR A 211 16.20 -23.43 7.89
CA TYR A 211 17.22 -22.37 7.73
C TYR A 211 16.82 -21.36 6.66
N LEU A 212 16.23 -21.82 5.54
CA LEU A 212 15.69 -20.94 4.51
C LEU A 212 14.52 -20.11 5.07
N TYR A 213 13.61 -20.73 5.83
CA TYR A 213 12.52 -19.99 6.48
C TYR A 213 13.05 -18.95 7.46
N ALA A 214 14.09 -19.25 8.23
CA ALA A 214 14.72 -18.30 9.13
C ALA A 214 15.43 -17.17 8.38
N ALA A 215 16.13 -17.46 7.28
CA ALA A 215 16.76 -16.45 6.44
C ALA A 215 15.72 -15.52 5.78
N LEU A 216 14.63 -16.08 5.24
CA LEU A 216 13.53 -15.30 4.68
C LEU A 216 12.81 -14.48 5.76
N LEU A 217 12.68 -15.01 6.98
CA LEU A 217 12.14 -14.25 8.11
C LEU A 217 13.01 -13.03 8.42
N ALA A 218 14.33 -13.20 8.49
CA ALA A 218 15.26 -12.07 8.67
C ALA A 218 15.12 -11.05 7.53
N TYR A 219 15.03 -11.52 6.28
CA TYR A 219 14.85 -10.68 5.10
C TYR A 219 13.56 -9.85 5.18
N PHE A 220 12.41 -10.48 5.48
CA PHE A 220 11.13 -9.76 5.55
C PHE A 220 11.01 -8.85 6.79
N LEU A 221 11.69 -9.19 7.89
CA LEU A 221 11.81 -8.26 9.04
C LEU A 221 12.54 -6.97 8.64
N VAL A 222 13.64 -7.08 7.89
CA VAL A 222 14.32 -5.91 7.33
C VAL A 222 13.43 -5.18 6.34
N ALA A 223 12.90 -5.89 5.33
CA ALA A 223 12.06 -5.30 4.30
C ALA A 223 10.86 -4.54 4.88
N PHE A 224 10.19 -5.11 5.89
CA PHE A 224 9.10 -4.44 6.58
C PHE A 224 9.56 -3.19 7.32
N THR A 225 10.68 -3.25 8.05
CA THR A 225 11.13 -2.14 8.90
C THR A 225 11.61 -0.95 8.09
N ILE A 226 12.33 -1.18 6.97
CA ILE A 226 12.87 -0.08 6.13
C ILE A 226 11.82 0.70 5.33
N LEU A 227 10.57 0.27 5.33
CA LEU A 227 9.47 1.05 4.75
C LEU A 227 9.26 2.37 5.49
N LEU A 228 9.66 2.45 6.76
CA LEU A 228 9.62 3.64 7.62
C LEU A 228 8.26 4.37 7.60
N TYR A 229 7.18 3.59 7.63
CA TYR A 229 5.83 4.14 7.72
C TYR A 229 5.10 3.66 8.99
N PRO A 230 5.46 4.20 10.17
CA PRO A 230 4.90 3.81 11.47
C PRO A 230 3.37 3.74 11.52
N PRO A 231 2.60 4.64 10.82
CA PRO A 231 1.15 4.60 10.86
C PRO A 231 0.53 3.28 10.40
N PHE A 232 1.18 2.52 9.52
CA PHE A 232 0.74 1.17 9.15
C PHE A 232 1.48 0.09 9.95
N GLN A 233 2.77 0.26 10.18
CA GLN A 233 3.62 -0.76 10.79
C GLN A 233 3.21 -1.09 12.23
N ILE A 234 2.88 -0.09 13.04
CA ILE A 234 2.52 -0.29 14.45
C ILE A 234 1.21 -1.06 14.62
N PRO A 235 0.07 -0.69 13.98
CA PRO A 235 -1.16 -1.48 14.06
C PRO A 235 -1.02 -2.90 13.52
N LEU A 236 -0.22 -3.09 12.46
CA LEU A 236 0.09 -4.43 11.92
C LEU A 236 0.90 -5.27 12.90
N ALA A 237 1.89 -4.67 13.59
CA ALA A 237 2.68 -5.37 14.60
C ALA A 237 1.82 -5.83 15.81
N TYR A 238 0.90 -5.00 16.28
CA TYR A 238 -0.08 -5.40 17.31
C TYR A 238 -0.91 -6.61 16.86
N THR A 239 -1.42 -6.56 15.65
CA THR A 239 -2.23 -7.65 15.10
C THR A 239 -1.43 -8.94 14.92
N ALA A 240 -0.20 -8.83 14.38
CA ALA A 240 0.68 -9.98 14.21
C ALA A 240 1.09 -10.59 15.55
N ALA A 241 1.38 -9.77 16.55
CA ALA A 241 1.69 -10.23 17.91
C ALA A 241 0.50 -10.97 18.54
N ALA A 242 -0.70 -10.41 18.47
CA ALA A 242 -1.92 -11.06 18.97
C ALA A 242 -2.20 -12.40 18.29
N PHE A 243 -1.94 -12.49 16.99
CA PHE A 243 -2.09 -13.73 16.23
C PHE A 243 -1.02 -14.76 16.61
N LEU A 244 0.25 -14.38 16.63
CA LEU A 244 1.39 -15.31 16.76
C LEU A 244 1.66 -15.74 18.20
N LEU A 245 1.43 -14.89 19.18
CA LEU A 245 1.84 -15.12 20.58
C LEU A 245 1.38 -16.47 21.12
N PRO A 246 0.12 -16.94 20.96
CA PRO A 246 -0.30 -18.24 21.43
C PRO A 246 0.42 -19.43 20.76
N PHE A 247 0.77 -19.30 19.48
CA PHE A 247 1.55 -20.32 18.76
C PHE A 247 2.99 -20.39 19.27
N VAL A 248 3.62 -19.23 19.49
CA VAL A 248 4.98 -19.13 20.02
C VAL A 248 5.03 -19.69 21.43
N ILE A 249 4.11 -19.27 22.32
CA ILE A 249 4.03 -19.79 23.70
C ILE A 249 3.87 -21.31 23.68
N ARG A 250 2.95 -21.82 22.89
CA ARG A 250 2.74 -23.27 22.78
C ARG A 250 4.00 -24.00 22.32
N ALA A 251 4.67 -23.49 21.27
CA ALA A 251 5.81 -24.17 20.67
C ALA A 251 7.09 -24.09 21.52
N LEU A 252 7.29 -23.01 22.27
CA LEU A 252 8.50 -22.79 23.05
C LEU A 252 8.35 -23.18 24.54
N PHE A 253 7.15 -23.10 25.10
CA PHE A 253 6.98 -23.28 26.55
C PHE A 253 6.08 -24.45 26.93
N LEU A 254 5.13 -24.84 26.09
CA LEU A 254 4.15 -25.89 26.41
C LEU A 254 4.38 -27.19 25.62
N ALA A 255 5.19 -27.17 24.56
CA ALA A 255 5.53 -28.40 23.84
C ALA A 255 6.58 -29.20 24.62
N SER A 256 6.36 -30.52 24.74
CA SER A 256 7.26 -31.45 25.42
C SER A 256 8.34 -32.04 24.52
N ASP A 257 8.49 -31.51 23.29
CA ASP A 257 9.44 -32.01 22.33
C ASP A 257 10.85 -31.38 22.55
N HIS A 258 11.90 -32.08 22.09
CA HIS A 258 13.30 -31.67 22.19
C HIS A 258 13.68 -30.53 21.20
N MET A 259 12.73 -30.04 20.37
CA MET A 259 12.99 -29.05 19.34
C MET A 259 12.92 -27.59 19.81
N ARG A 260 12.62 -27.37 21.09
CA ARG A 260 12.47 -26.03 21.69
C ARG A 260 13.68 -25.14 21.47
N ALA A 261 14.88 -25.64 21.81
CA ALA A 261 16.13 -24.88 21.68
C ALA A 261 16.39 -24.51 20.20
N ARG A 262 16.11 -25.42 19.28
CA ARG A 262 16.29 -25.16 17.83
C ARG A 262 15.29 -24.15 17.29
N ARG A 263 14.01 -24.21 17.70
CA ARG A 263 13.02 -23.16 17.34
C ARG A 263 13.48 -21.81 17.83
N LEU A 264 13.88 -21.74 19.09
CA LEU A 264 14.35 -20.49 19.70
C LEU A 264 15.60 -19.96 18.97
N ALA A 265 16.57 -20.83 18.68
CA ALA A 265 17.80 -20.47 17.97
C ALA A 265 17.50 -19.92 16.55
N LEU A 266 16.57 -20.54 15.81
CA LEU A 266 16.18 -20.08 14.47
C LEU A 266 15.47 -18.72 14.54
N LEU A 267 14.54 -18.53 15.47
CA LEU A 267 13.84 -17.25 15.63
C LEU A 267 14.78 -16.14 16.10
N LEU A 268 15.60 -16.38 17.12
CA LEU A 268 16.58 -15.40 17.61
C LEU A 268 17.63 -15.10 16.53
N GLY A 269 18.13 -16.13 15.83
CA GLY A 269 19.07 -15.94 14.71
C GLY A 269 18.48 -15.04 13.60
N SER A 270 17.19 -15.21 13.27
CA SER A 270 16.52 -14.34 12.31
C SER A 270 16.42 -12.89 12.81
N VAL A 271 16.07 -12.69 14.07
CA VAL A 271 15.98 -11.34 14.68
C VAL A 271 17.35 -10.68 14.74
N ILE A 272 18.38 -11.41 15.16
CA ILE A 272 19.76 -10.88 15.25
C ILE A 272 20.27 -10.52 13.85
N ALA A 273 20.07 -11.39 12.85
CA ALA A 273 20.48 -11.11 11.49
C ALA A 273 19.78 -9.87 10.91
N ALA A 274 18.46 -9.75 11.16
CA ALA A 274 17.71 -8.55 10.78
C ALA A 274 18.23 -7.30 11.51
N ALA A 275 18.49 -7.39 12.83
CA ALA A 275 18.98 -6.27 13.62
C ALA A 275 20.34 -5.76 13.11
N ILE A 276 21.28 -6.66 12.75
CA ILE A 276 22.57 -6.27 12.18
C ILE A 276 22.38 -5.44 10.90
N VAL A 277 21.52 -5.91 9.98
CA VAL A 277 21.24 -5.18 8.72
C VAL A 277 20.55 -3.84 9.01
N LEU A 278 19.61 -3.80 9.96
CA LEU A 278 18.91 -2.57 10.33
C LEU A 278 19.82 -1.55 10.99
N VAL A 279 20.78 -1.97 11.79
CA VAL A 279 21.81 -1.07 12.37
C VAL A 279 22.66 -0.47 11.24
N ALA A 280 23.08 -1.28 10.28
CA ALA A 280 23.82 -0.78 9.11
C ALA A 280 22.96 0.21 8.28
N TYR A 281 21.67 -0.09 8.09
CA TYR A 281 20.73 0.80 7.43
C TYR A 281 20.58 2.14 8.15
N ILE A 282 20.30 2.11 9.44
CA ILE A 282 20.17 3.34 10.25
C ILE A 282 21.45 4.14 10.19
N HIS A 283 22.61 3.50 10.32
CA HIS A 283 23.89 4.21 10.24
C HIS A 283 24.10 4.90 8.89
N SER A 284 23.78 4.23 7.77
CA SER A 284 23.93 4.82 6.42
C SER A 284 22.94 5.95 6.13
N GLU A 285 21.70 5.83 6.62
CA GLU A 285 20.59 6.72 6.26
C GLU A 285 20.22 7.74 7.34
N LEU A 286 20.89 7.69 8.51
CA LEU A 286 20.62 8.58 9.64
C LEU A 286 20.60 10.06 9.25
N PRO A 287 21.53 10.57 8.39
CA PRO A 287 21.48 11.97 7.99
C PRO A 287 20.22 12.35 7.21
N THR A 288 19.69 11.41 6.41
CA THR A 288 18.44 11.62 5.66
C THR A 288 17.23 11.51 6.57
N ILE A 289 17.21 10.51 7.45
CA ILE A 289 16.13 10.30 8.44
C ILE A 289 16.00 11.53 9.34
N THR A 290 17.12 12.06 9.84
CA THR A 290 17.13 13.26 10.69
C THR A 290 16.53 14.46 9.96
N LYS A 291 16.93 14.70 8.69
CA LYS A 291 16.35 15.77 7.89
C LYS A 291 14.83 15.67 7.73
N ILE A 292 14.29 14.47 7.59
CA ILE A 292 12.83 14.24 7.48
C ILE A 292 12.15 14.52 8.83
N VAL A 293 12.72 14.04 9.92
CA VAL A 293 12.17 14.22 11.27
C VAL A 293 12.18 15.69 11.69
N ASP A 294 13.20 16.45 11.27
CA ASP A 294 13.36 17.87 11.59
C ASP A 294 12.52 18.81 10.73
N THR A 295 11.72 18.27 9.77
CA THR A 295 10.79 19.09 8.99
C THR A 295 9.60 19.57 9.83
N VAL A 296 9.02 20.70 9.43
CA VAL A 296 7.76 21.18 10.01
C VAL A 296 6.59 20.25 9.67
N TYR A 297 6.66 19.59 8.49
CA TYR A 297 5.67 18.63 8.02
C TYR A 297 6.34 17.58 7.10
N PRO A 298 6.10 16.28 7.30
CA PRO A 298 5.34 15.66 8.38
C PRO A 298 6.03 15.76 9.75
N GLY A 299 7.38 15.90 9.78
CA GLY A 299 8.17 16.09 10.98
C GLY A 299 7.94 15.04 12.06
N ASN A 300 8.09 15.47 13.30
CA ASN A 300 7.82 14.66 14.47
C ASN A 300 6.33 14.73 14.85
N ARG A 301 5.46 14.29 13.94
CA ARG A 301 4.01 14.37 14.12
C ARG A 301 3.55 13.42 15.23
N LEU A 302 2.84 13.96 16.22
CA LEU A 302 2.19 13.23 17.29
C LEU A 302 0.67 13.29 17.16
N SER A 303 0.00 12.22 17.52
CA SER A 303 -1.46 12.09 17.52
C SER A 303 -1.96 11.65 18.90
N THR A 304 -3.15 12.05 19.27
CA THR A 304 -3.87 11.54 20.45
C THR A 304 -4.96 10.55 20.08
N GLY A 305 -5.05 10.21 18.80
CA GLY A 305 -6.15 9.41 18.27
C GLY A 305 -7.40 10.27 18.01
N THR A 306 -8.55 9.64 18.03
CA THR A 306 -9.88 10.25 17.73
C THR A 306 -10.03 10.74 16.27
N ASN A 307 -11.16 11.38 15.95
CA ASN A 307 -11.44 12.02 14.66
C ASN A 307 -11.49 11.09 13.43
N ALA A 308 -11.46 9.76 13.59
CA ALA A 308 -11.78 8.88 12.48
C ALA A 308 -13.27 9.01 12.12
N ASN A 309 -13.55 9.13 10.82
CA ASN A 309 -14.93 9.18 10.36
C ASN A 309 -15.59 7.81 10.54
N LEU A 310 -16.76 7.76 11.19
CA LEU A 310 -17.49 6.51 11.41
C LEU A 310 -17.84 5.81 10.09
N LEU A 311 -18.04 6.56 9.00
CA LEU A 311 -18.24 6.01 7.66
C LEU A 311 -17.09 5.09 7.24
N GLN A 312 -15.87 5.27 7.76
CA GLN A 312 -14.73 4.40 7.43
C GLN A 312 -15.01 2.93 7.76
N LEU A 313 -15.76 2.61 8.83
CA LEU A 313 -16.11 1.22 9.15
C LEU A 313 -17.11 0.61 8.17
N PHE A 314 -17.93 1.43 7.53
CA PHE A 314 -19.05 0.98 6.69
C PHE A 314 -18.78 1.20 5.20
N SER A 315 -17.78 2.01 4.84
CA SER A 315 -17.46 2.37 3.46
C SER A 315 -17.26 1.18 2.52
N PRO A 316 -16.71 0.03 2.94
CA PRO A 316 -16.55 -1.11 2.04
C PRO A 316 -17.87 -1.64 1.48
N TRP A 317 -18.96 -1.45 2.21
CA TRP A 317 -20.30 -1.93 1.81
C TRP A 317 -21.02 -1.00 0.84
N VAL A 318 -20.60 0.25 0.79
CA VAL A 318 -21.22 1.34 0.00
C VAL A 318 -20.24 2.02 -0.95
N GLY A 319 -18.99 1.53 -1.03
CA GLY A 319 -17.90 2.15 -1.78
C GLY A 319 -18.15 2.28 -3.27
N ILE A 320 -18.97 1.40 -3.87
CA ILE A 320 -19.33 1.48 -5.29
C ILE A 320 -20.02 2.81 -5.64
N PHE A 321 -20.78 3.41 -4.71
CA PHE A 321 -21.42 4.70 -4.93
C PHE A 321 -20.44 5.87 -4.84
N ILE A 322 -19.32 5.69 -4.14
CA ILE A 322 -18.29 6.73 -3.94
C ILE A 322 -17.33 6.77 -5.14
N ALA A 323 -17.13 5.66 -5.83
CA ALA A 323 -16.11 5.52 -6.87
C ALA A 323 -16.26 6.54 -8.02
N ASN A 324 -17.48 6.96 -8.33
CA ASN A 324 -17.77 7.96 -9.36
C ASN A 324 -17.68 9.42 -8.86
N HIS A 325 -17.61 9.64 -7.54
CA HIS A 325 -17.59 10.96 -6.91
C HIS A 325 -16.54 11.04 -5.79
N PRO A 326 -15.28 10.66 -6.03
CA PRO A 326 -14.29 10.47 -4.98
C PRO A 326 -13.87 11.77 -4.27
N MET A 327 -14.08 12.92 -4.90
CA MET A 327 -13.69 14.25 -4.40
C MET A 327 -14.84 15.05 -3.75
N ALA A 328 -16.05 14.51 -3.77
CA ALA A 328 -17.26 15.27 -3.39
C ALA A 328 -17.42 15.50 -1.89
N ILE A 329 -16.34 15.45 -1.08
CA ILE A 329 -16.43 15.48 0.37
C ILE A 329 -15.75 16.71 0.96
N THR A 330 -16.16 17.01 2.20
CA THR A 330 -15.53 18.01 3.05
C THR A 330 -14.04 17.75 3.18
N SER A 331 -13.24 18.78 3.38
CA SER A 331 -11.77 18.84 3.39
C SER A 331 -11.01 17.72 4.13
N ASN A 332 -11.69 16.93 4.98
CA ASN A 332 -11.08 15.91 5.82
C ASN A 332 -11.58 14.47 5.57
N SER A 333 -12.34 14.20 4.51
CA SER A 333 -13.01 12.91 4.33
C SER A 333 -13.15 12.54 2.85
N ASN A 334 -12.06 12.43 2.12
CA ASN A 334 -12.11 11.93 0.74
C ASN A 334 -12.26 10.39 0.71
N ALA A 335 -12.48 9.80 -0.47
CA ALA A 335 -12.70 8.37 -0.64
C ALA A 335 -11.54 7.51 -0.12
N SER A 336 -10.29 7.98 -0.22
CA SER A 336 -9.13 7.28 0.32
C SER A 336 -9.15 7.26 1.85
N GLU A 337 -9.40 8.40 2.50
CA GLU A 337 -9.40 8.52 3.96
C GLU A 337 -10.49 7.69 4.63
N ILE A 338 -11.65 7.53 3.98
CA ILE A 338 -12.74 6.70 4.49
C ILE A 338 -12.67 5.25 4.03
N SER A 339 -11.71 4.89 3.19
CA SER A 339 -11.58 3.50 2.71
C SER A 339 -11.23 2.54 3.83
N SER A 340 -11.72 1.31 3.73
CA SER A 340 -11.60 0.31 4.78
C SER A 340 -11.64 -1.11 4.22
N PHE A 341 -11.74 -2.06 5.14
CA PHE A 341 -11.79 -3.50 4.89
C PHE A 341 -13.20 -4.04 5.14
N PHE A 342 -13.54 -5.13 4.46
CA PHE A 342 -14.75 -5.88 4.77
C PHE A 342 -14.60 -6.57 6.13
N LEU A 343 -15.17 -5.98 7.16
CA LEU A 343 -15.14 -6.49 8.54
C LEU A 343 -16.19 -7.59 8.73
N LEU A 344 -15.95 -8.76 8.11
CA LEU A 344 -16.88 -9.89 8.11
C LEU A 344 -16.85 -10.71 9.41
N ALA A 345 -15.77 -10.65 10.19
CA ALA A 345 -15.58 -11.50 11.35
C ALA A 345 -16.72 -11.41 12.38
N PRO A 346 -17.18 -10.21 12.81
CA PRO A 346 -18.29 -10.12 13.76
C PRO A 346 -19.55 -10.82 13.25
N ALA A 347 -19.91 -10.61 11.98
CA ALA A 347 -21.08 -11.24 11.36
C ALA A 347 -20.94 -12.77 11.29
N LEU A 348 -19.76 -13.27 10.94
CA LEU A 348 -19.51 -14.72 10.85
C LEU A 348 -19.78 -15.43 12.17
N TYR A 349 -19.43 -14.85 13.31
CA TYR A 349 -19.65 -15.45 14.63
C TYR A 349 -21.14 -15.61 14.99
N PHE A 350 -22.03 -14.79 14.44
CA PHE A 350 -23.48 -14.99 14.61
C PHE A 350 -24.00 -16.23 13.87
N PHE A 351 -23.44 -16.53 12.70
CA PHE A 351 -23.85 -17.68 11.88
C PHE A 351 -23.10 -18.96 12.24
N ALA A 352 -22.10 -18.89 13.10
CA ALA A 352 -21.31 -20.02 13.53
C ALA A 352 -22.13 -20.99 14.40
N PRO A 353 -21.99 -22.33 14.24
CA PRO A 353 -22.64 -23.30 15.09
C PRO A 353 -22.15 -23.18 16.55
N LEU A 354 -23.10 -23.26 17.51
CA LEU A 354 -22.78 -23.13 18.95
C LEU A 354 -22.08 -24.37 19.52
N ALA A 355 -22.42 -25.54 19.04
CA ALA A 355 -21.87 -26.80 19.49
C ALA A 355 -21.06 -27.44 18.37
N ARG A 356 -19.80 -27.73 18.63
CA ARG A 356 -18.91 -28.54 17.78
C ARG A 356 -18.65 -29.87 18.49
N LYS A 357 -18.88 -30.98 17.79
CA LYS A 357 -18.34 -32.28 18.19
C LYS A 357 -16.85 -32.26 17.85
N GLY A 358 -15.99 -32.06 18.79
CA GLY A 358 -14.53 -31.97 18.65
C GLY A 358 -13.99 -30.81 19.49
N GLY A 359 -12.88 -31.03 20.17
CA GLY A 359 -12.30 -30.06 21.07
C GLY A 359 -11.83 -28.83 20.32
N LYS A 360 -12.22 -27.65 20.79
CA LYS A 360 -11.64 -26.37 20.32
C LYS A 360 -10.14 -26.34 20.59
N SER A 361 -9.36 -25.92 19.60
CA SER A 361 -7.93 -25.68 19.83
C SER A 361 -7.74 -24.50 20.78
N ARG A 362 -7.14 -24.74 21.96
CA ARG A 362 -6.81 -23.64 22.90
C ARG A 362 -5.98 -22.56 22.22
N THR A 363 -5.01 -22.95 21.38
CA THR A 363 -4.15 -22.01 20.68
C THR A 363 -4.93 -21.10 19.75
N TYR A 364 -5.85 -21.67 18.93
CA TYR A 364 -6.69 -20.87 18.03
C TYR A 364 -7.66 -19.99 18.81
N GLY A 365 -8.31 -20.53 19.84
CA GLY A 365 -9.23 -19.76 20.68
C GLY A 365 -8.55 -18.60 21.40
N THR A 366 -7.33 -18.79 21.92
CA THR A 366 -6.56 -17.71 22.55
C THR A 366 -6.14 -16.65 21.52
N SER A 367 -5.69 -17.05 20.30
CA SER A 367 -5.39 -16.10 19.23
C SER A 367 -6.63 -15.32 18.78
N GLN A 368 -7.79 -15.97 18.67
CA GLN A 368 -9.06 -15.30 18.35
C GLN A 368 -9.43 -14.26 19.42
N PHE A 369 -9.27 -14.62 20.71
CA PHE A 369 -9.53 -13.70 21.82
C PHE A 369 -8.59 -12.49 21.79
N LEU A 370 -7.29 -12.71 21.63
CA LEU A 370 -6.30 -11.64 21.57
C LEU A 370 -6.50 -10.72 20.35
N LEU A 371 -6.83 -11.28 19.19
CA LEU A 371 -7.17 -10.52 17.99
C LEU A 371 -8.42 -9.65 18.19
N ALA A 372 -9.46 -10.20 18.81
CA ALA A 372 -10.68 -9.43 19.11
C ALA A 372 -10.38 -8.29 20.09
N LEU A 373 -9.56 -8.55 21.13
CA LEU A 373 -9.12 -7.52 22.07
C LEU A 373 -8.27 -6.44 21.36
N THR A 374 -7.34 -6.84 20.50
CA THR A 374 -6.53 -5.91 19.70
C THR A 374 -7.41 -5.07 18.78
N MET A 375 -8.41 -5.67 18.14
CA MET A 375 -9.36 -4.94 17.30
C MET A 375 -10.12 -3.89 18.10
N ILE A 376 -10.61 -4.23 19.29
CA ILE A 376 -11.28 -3.28 20.21
C ILE A 376 -10.32 -2.16 20.63
N PHE A 377 -9.07 -2.50 20.98
CA PHE A 377 -8.04 -1.53 21.37
C PHE A 377 -7.73 -0.54 20.24
N LEU A 378 -7.57 -1.02 19.01
CA LEU A 378 -7.32 -0.19 17.84
C LEU A 378 -8.54 0.68 17.49
N LEU A 379 -9.76 0.15 17.61
CA LEU A 379 -11.00 0.93 17.42
C LEU A 379 -11.16 2.00 18.50
N ALA A 380 -10.79 1.71 19.76
CA ALA A 380 -10.78 2.70 20.83
C ALA A 380 -9.81 3.85 20.50
N TRP A 381 -8.62 3.56 19.96
CA TRP A 381 -7.71 4.58 19.47
C TRP A 381 -8.34 5.45 18.36
N MET A 382 -9.02 4.82 17.40
CA MET A 382 -9.63 5.53 16.27
C MET A 382 -10.74 6.49 16.68
N TYR A 383 -11.58 6.09 17.64
CA TYR A 383 -12.84 6.82 17.93
C TYR A 383 -12.89 7.47 19.31
N VAL A 384 -12.12 6.99 20.27
CA VAL A 384 -12.05 7.53 21.63
C VAL A 384 -10.76 8.32 21.85
N GLY A 385 -9.65 7.81 21.31
CA GLY A 385 -8.30 8.34 21.57
C GLY A 385 -7.76 7.92 22.95
N PHE A 386 -6.48 8.21 23.18
CA PHE A 386 -5.82 7.88 24.45
C PHE A 386 -5.12 9.11 25.05
N PRO A 387 -5.02 9.17 26.38
CA PRO A 387 -4.17 10.17 27.04
C PRO A 387 -2.72 10.06 26.58
N GLY A 388 -2.01 11.20 26.50
CA GLY A 388 -0.65 11.27 25.97
C GLY A 388 0.31 10.19 26.47
N PRO A 389 0.41 9.91 27.80
CA PRO A 389 1.29 8.85 28.31
C PRO A 389 0.93 7.46 27.76
N LEU A 390 -0.35 7.12 27.65
CA LEU A 390 -0.78 5.84 27.11
C LEU A 390 -0.53 5.75 25.60
N ALA A 391 -0.77 6.84 24.87
CA ALA A 391 -0.46 6.94 23.44
C ALA A 391 1.03 6.75 23.18
N ALA A 392 1.92 7.35 23.97
CA ALA A 392 3.36 7.23 23.86
C ALA A 392 3.87 5.82 24.19
N ILE A 393 3.43 5.21 25.31
CA ILE A 393 3.84 3.85 25.68
C ILE A 393 3.38 2.82 24.66
N SER A 394 2.18 3.02 24.08
CA SER A 394 1.67 2.16 23.03
C SER A 394 2.23 2.49 21.64
N LEU A 395 3.06 3.52 21.49
CA LEU A 395 3.56 4.04 20.22
C LEU A 395 2.44 4.49 19.24
N LEU A 396 1.18 4.50 19.69
CA LEU A 396 0.07 4.94 18.87
C LEU A 396 0.07 6.45 18.63
N ASP A 397 0.81 7.22 19.44
CA ASP A 397 1.07 8.64 19.19
C ASP A 397 1.73 8.90 17.82
N ARG A 398 2.38 7.88 17.22
CA ARG A 398 2.95 7.90 15.86
C ARG A 398 1.96 7.47 14.78
N VAL A 399 0.73 7.15 15.16
CA VAL A 399 -0.30 6.59 14.27
C VAL A 399 -1.48 7.51 14.19
N THR A 400 -1.78 8.04 13.02
CA THR A 400 -3.02 8.78 12.80
C THR A 400 -4.22 7.83 12.92
N ALA A 401 -5.33 8.33 13.50
CA ALA A 401 -6.50 7.52 13.78
C ALA A 401 -7.01 6.74 12.55
N THR A 402 -7.11 7.39 11.39
CA THR A 402 -7.63 6.78 10.15
C THR A 402 -6.74 5.65 9.61
N ARG A 403 -5.41 5.71 9.81
CA ARG A 403 -4.46 4.67 9.34
C ARG A 403 -4.51 3.39 10.16
N THR A 404 -5.02 3.47 11.39
CA THR A 404 -5.17 2.31 12.29
C THR A 404 -6.08 1.23 11.72
N ILE A 405 -6.96 1.60 10.80
CA ILE A 405 -7.88 0.67 10.12
C ILE A 405 -7.16 -0.51 9.46
N VAL A 406 -5.88 -0.38 9.09
CA VAL A 406 -5.10 -1.47 8.49
C VAL A 406 -4.91 -2.63 9.47
N GLY A 407 -4.64 -2.34 10.75
CA GLY A 407 -4.55 -3.35 11.80
C GLY A 407 -5.91 -4.01 12.09
N VAL A 408 -6.99 -3.21 12.15
CA VAL A 408 -8.37 -3.71 12.32
C VAL A 408 -8.76 -4.64 11.16
N GLY A 409 -8.44 -4.26 9.93
CA GLY A 409 -8.70 -5.07 8.74
C GLY A 409 -7.97 -6.40 8.76
N LEU A 410 -6.66 -6.38 9.04
CA LEU A 410 -5.86 -7.61 9.18
C LEU A 410 -6.41 -8.49 10.31
N ALA A 411 -6.74 -7.91 11.49
CA ALA A 411 -7.30 -8.65 12.61
C ALA A 411 -8.61 -9.35 12.23
N SER A 412 -9.52 -8.67 11.53
CA SER A 412 -10.78 -9.22 11.07
C SER A 412 -10.57 -10.43 10.13
N TRP A 413 -9.67 -10.33 9.16
CA TRP A 413 -9.39 -11.43 8.23
C TRP A 413 -8.64 -12.59 8.90
N MET A 414 -7.77 -12.31 9.87
CA MET A 414 -7.12 -13.36 10.66
C MET A 414 -8.11 -14.06 11.60
N LEU A 415 -9.12 -13.38 12.12
CA LEU A 415 -10.23 -14.01 12.86
C LEU A 415 -11.03 -14.98 11.97
N ILE A 416 -11.34 -14.58 10.73
CA ILE A 416 -12.00 -15.47 9.76
C ILE A 416 -11.12 -16.70 9.48
N LEU A 417 -9.84 -16.49 9.23
CA LEU A 417 -8.89 -17.57 8.98
C LEU A 417 -8.84 -18.56 10.15
N LEU A 418 -8.70 -18.06 11.37
CA LEU A 418 -8.65 -18.91 12.56
C LEU A 418 -9.99 -19.63 12.84
N TYR A 419 -11.13 -18.99 12.52
CA TYR A 419 -12.43 -19.63 12.59
C TYR A 419 -12.49 -20.83 11.65
N ILE A 420 -12.09 -20.66 10.38
CA ILE A 420 -12.04 -21.75 9.39
C ILE A 420 -11.08 -22.84 9.84
N ALA A 421 -9.87 -22.49 10.29
CA ALA A 421 -8.86 -23.44 10.71
C ALA A 421 -9.30 -24.27 11.92
N ASP A 422 -9.93 -23.64 12.92
CA ASP A 422 -10.47 -24.32 14.09
C ASP A 422 -11.64 -25.26 13.73
N TYR A 423 -12.48 -24.84 12.77
CA TYR A 423 -13.57 -25.66 12.25
C TYR A 423 -13.05 -26.93 11.56
N GLU A 424 -12.08 -26.79 10.64
CA GLU A 424 -11.48 -27.90 9.90
C GLU A 424 -10.71 -28.86 10.82
N LEU A 425 -10.04 -28.34 11.84
CA LEU A 425 -9.37 -29.18 12.85
C LEU A 425 -10.39 -29.99 13.68
N GLY A 426 -11.49 -29.38 14.09
CA GLY A 426 -12.53 -30.03 14.87
C GLY A 426 -13.24 -31.17 14.10
N THR A 427 -13.46 -30.98 12.80
CA THR A 427 -14.04 -32.00 11.94
C THR A 427 -13.11 -33.18 11.67
N ALA A 428 -11.79 -32.96 11.62
CA ALA A 428 -10.79 -33.99 11.42
C ALA A 428 -10.57 -34.88 12.67
N THR A 429 -10.97 -34.42 13.85
CA THR A 429 -10.82 -35.18 15.12
C THR A 429 -12.10 -35.86 15.60
N ALA A 430 -13.22 -35.63 14.95
CA ALA A 430 -14.48 -36.29 15.25
C ALA A 430 -14.48 -37.69 14.60
N ASP A 431 -14.51 -38.77 15.42
CA ASP A 431 -14.59 -40.15 14.94
C ASP A 431 -15.83 -40.34 14.07
N ASN A 432 -15.60 -40.75 12.86
CA ASN A 432 -16.39 -41.47 11.82
C ASN A 432 -17.92 -41.34 11.72
N GLU A 433 -18.63 -40.56 12.50
CA GLU A 433 -20.02 -40.26 12.21
C GLU A 433 -20.18 -38.95 11.44
N PRO A 434 -20.79 -38.95 10.25
CA PRO A 434 -21.16 -37.74 9.53
C PRO A 434 -22.29 -37.03 10.26
N THR A 435 -21.99 -36.42 11.40
CA THR A 435 -22.95 -35.57 12.09
C THR A 435 -23.02 -34.24 11.37
N LEU A 436 -24.19 -33.93 10.83
CA LEU A 436 -24.51 -32.59 10.33
C LEU A 436 -24.09 -31.56 11.38
N PRO A 437 -23.35 -30.53 10.99
CA PRO A 437 -22.95 -29.48 11.93
C PRO A 437 -24.19 -28.92 12.61
N ALA A 438 -24.17 -28.80 13.94
CA ALA A 438 -25.27 -28.22 14.69
C ALA A 438 -25.64 -26.88 14.06
N GLN A 439 -26.87 -26.75 13.59
CA GLN A 439 -27.33 -25.52 12.97
C GLN A 439 -27.34 -24.39 14.02
N ALA A 440 -26.92 -23.18 13.61
CA ALA A 440 -27.11 -22.03 14.47
C ALA A 440 -28.60 -21.85 14.79
N SER A 441 -28.92 -21.53 16.02
CA SER A 441 -30.33 -21.32 16.41
C SER A 441 -30.95 -20.17 15.60
N TRP A 442 -32.21 -20.28 15.24
CA TRP A 442 -32.94 -19.27 14.48
C TRP A 442 -32.79 -17.84 15.03
N PRO A 443 -32.88 -17.62 16.37
CA PRO A 443 -32.66 -16.25 16.90
C PRO A 443 -31.28 -15.69 16.59
N ARG A 444 -30.23 -16.54 16.61
CA ARG A 444 -28.86 -16.06 16.25
C ARG A 444 -28.74 -15.78 14.77
N VAL A 445 -29.32 -16.58 13.90
CA VAL A 445 -29.36 -16.33 12.46
C VAL A 445 -30.09 -15.01 12.18
N ALA A 446 -31.26 -14.84 12.79
CA ALA A 446 -32.03 -13.57 12.67
C ALA A 446 -31.24 -12.36 13.16
N LEU A 447 -30.54 -12.48 14.30
CA LEU A 447 -29.68 -11.44 14.82
C LEU A 447 -28.53 -11.13 13.87
N GLY A 448 -27.89 -12.17 13.30
CA GLY A 448 -26.81 -11.98 12.30
C GLY A 448 -27.30 -11.28 11.03
N VAL A 449 -28.48 -11.66 10.51
CA VAL A 449 -29.14 -11.01 9.36
C VAL A 449 -29.42 -9.55 9.68
N ALA A 450 -30.04 -9.29 10.84
CA ALA A 450 -30.35 -7.93 11.28
C ALA A 450 -29.05 -7.08 11.43
N THR A 451 -28.00 -7.66 12.03
CA THR A 451 -26.71 -6.98 12.19
C THR A 451 -26.09 -6.59 10.86
N VAL A 452 -26.03 -7.50 9.88
CA VAL A 452 -25.48 -7.21 8.54
C VAL A 452 -26.36 -6.17 7.83
N GLY A 453 -27.68 -6.31 7.88
CA GLY A 453 -28.63 -5.35 7.30
C GLY A 453 -28.47 -3.97 7.91
N LEU A 454 -28.35 -3.87 9.24
CA LEU A 454 -28.14 -2.61 9.95
C LEU A 454 -26.80 -1.98 9.62
N ILE A 455 -25.70 -2.76 9.53
CA ILE A 455 -24.38 -2.27 9.17
C ILE A 455 -24.42 -1.65 7.77
N ILE A 456 -24.96 -2.34 6.78
CA ILE A 456 -25.00 -1.86 5.41
C ILE A 456 -26.01 -0.69 5.28
N GLY A 457 -27.19 -0.79 5.88
CA GLY A 457 -28.19 0.27 5.88
C GLY A 457 -27.72 1.54 6.59
N PHE A 458 -27.05 1.40 7.74
CA PHE A 458 -26.43 2.51 8.43
C PHE A 458 -25.30 3.14 7.60
N GLY A 459 -24.45 2.32 6.97
CA GLY A 459 -23.40 2.79 6.06
C GLY A 459 -23.97 3.58 4.88
N ALA A 460 -25.05 3.09 4.25
CA ALA A 460 -25.74 3.78 3.18
C ALA A 460 -26.32 5.14 3.66
N ARG A 461 -26.91 5.17 4.85
CA ARG A 461 -27.43 6.39 5.45
C ARG A 461 -26.33 7.39 5.79
N GLN A 462 -25.23 6.95 6.38
CA GLN A 462 -24.06 7.79 6.67
C GLN A 462 -23.45 8.34 5.38
N LEU A 463 -23.40 7.54 4.32
CA LEU A 463 -22.94 7.97 3.01
C LEU A 463 -23.81 9.10 2.46
N GLN A 464 -25.15 8.95 2.48
CA GLN A 464 -26.07 10.01 2.05
C GLN A 464 -25.94 11.29 2.86
N LEU A 465 -25.70 11.19 4.19
CA LEU A 465 -25.50 12.35 5.05
C LEU A 465 -24.18 13.06 4.78
N THR A 466 -23.13 12.28 4.46
CA THR A 466 -21.79 12.81 4.17
C THR A 466 -21.72 13.40 2.75
N TYR A 467 -22.51 12.86 1.82
CA TYR A 467 -22.58 13.25 0.41
C TYR A 467 -24.03 13.56 -0.01
N PRO A 468 -24.57 14.72 0.34
CA PRO A 468 -25.88 15.14 -0.11
C PRO A 468 -25.89 15.26 -1.64
N GLY A 469 -26.65 14.47 -2.31
CA GLY A 469 -26.73 14.44 -3.79
C GLY A 469 -26.14 13.19 -4.42
N LEU A 470 -25.53 12.30 -3.64
CA LEU A 470 -25.18 10.98 -4.12
C LEU A 470 -26.43 10.08 -4.15
N ASP A 471 -26.77 9.58 -5.35
CA ASP A 471 -27.87 8.63 -5.49
C ASP A 471 -27.45 7.23 -5.04
N VAL A 472 -27.86 6.87 -3.83
CA VAL A 472 -27.62 5.53 -3.26
C VAL A 472 -28.84 4.65 -3.53
N SER A 473 -28.78 3.87 -4.62
CA SER A 473 -29.87 2.97 -4.97
C SER A 473 -30.09 1.89 -3.91
N ILE A 474 -31.28 1.90 -3.30
CA ILE A 474 -31.67 0.91 -2.29
C ILE A 474 -31.72 -0.51 -2.85
N TYR A 475 -31.98 -0.68 -4.16
CA TYR A 475 -31.99 -1.98 -4.84
C TYR A 475 -30.57 -2.55 -4.90
N VAL A 476 -29.58 -1.74 -5.24
CA VAL A 476 -28.16 -2.16 -5.28
C VAL A 476 -27.68 -2.53 -3.88
N VAL A 477 -28.03 -1.72 -2.87
CA VAL A 477 -27.74 -2.02 -1.45
C VAL A 477 -28.38 -3.36 -1.06
N GLY A 478 -29.66 -3.57 -1.41
CA GLY A 478 -30.38 -4.83 -1.11
C GLY A 478 -29.73 -6.06 -1.75
N ILE A 479 -29.32 -5.97 -3.01
CA ILE A 479 -28.60 -7.05 -3.70
C ILE A 479 -27.28 -7.36 -2.98
N PHE A 480 -26.51 -6.36 -2.60
CA PHE A 480 -25.25 -6.57 -1.86
C PHE A 480 -25.49 -7.24 -0.50
N VAL A 481 -26.49 -6.78 0.24
CA VAL A 481 -26.89 -7.42 1.51
C VAL A 481 -27.16 -8.91 1.30
N VAL A 482 -27.96 -9.26 0.30
CA VAL A 482 -28.32 -10.66 0.04
C VAL A 482 -27.09 -11.50 -0.34
N LEU A 483 -26.25 -11.00 -1.26
CA LEU A 483 -25.06 -11.73 -1.72
C LEU A 483 -24.07 -11.96 -0.57
N VAL A 484 -23.84 -10.93 0.24
CA VAL A 484 -22.95 -11.01 1.41
C VAL A 484 -23.50 -11.94 2.47
N LEU A 485 -24.80 -11.87 2.79
CA LEU A 485 -25.45 -12.78 3.75
C LEU A 485 -25.34 -14.23 3.30
N VAL A 486 -25.68 -14.53 2.05
CA VAL A 486 -25.55 -15.88 1.49
C VAL A 486 -24.09 -16.34 1.57
N GLY A 487 -23.14 -15.49 1.18
CA GLY A 487 -21.72 -15.80 1.25
C GLY A 487 -21.23 -16.10 2.67
N ILE A 488 -21.62 -15.31 3.68
CA ILE A 488 -21.24 -15.52 5.09
C ILE A 488 -21.88 -16.81 5.63
N ILE A 489 -23.15 -17.08 5.33
CA ILE A 489 -23.84 -18.30 5.76
C ILE A 489 -23.16 -19.54 5.16
N LEU A 490 -22.79 -19.50 3.87
CA LEU A 490 -22.07 -20.58 3.20
C LEU A 490 -20.66 -20.77 3.78
N LEU A 491 -19.96 -19.68 4.10
CA LEU A 491 -18.68 -19.70 4.79
C LEU A 491 -18.80 -20.37 6.17
N ALA A 492 -19.79 -19.98 6.95
CA ALA A 492 -20.06 -20.57 8.27
C ALA A 492 -20.39 -22.08 8.19
N ARG A 493 -20.89 -22.55 7.04
CA ARG A 493 -21.18 -23.97 6.75
C ARG A 493 -20.01 -24.70 6.06
N ALA A 494 -18.81 -24.13 6.04
CA ALA A 494 -17.62 -24.68 5.40
C ALA A 494 -17.76 -24.96 3.88
N ARG A 495 -18.68 -24.26 3.22
CA ARG A 495 -18.84 -24.33 1.76
C ARG A 495 -18.04 -23.24 1.06
N TYR A 496 -16.73 -23.28 1.24
CA TYR A 496 -15.82 -22.17 0.86
C TYR A 496 -15.83 -21.84 -0.63
N LEU A 497 -15.87 -22.86 -1.52
CA LEU A 497 -15.92 -22.62 -2.96
C LEU A 497 -17.18 -21.86 -3.38
N VAL A 498 -18.33 -22.27 -2.85
CA VAL A 498 -19.60 -21.62 -3.15
C VAL A 498 -19.67 -20.25 -2.47
N ALA A 499 -19.19 -20.13 -1.23
CA ALA A 499 -19.07 -18.82 -0.57
C ALA A 499 -18.23 -17.84 -1.38
N SER A 500 -17.13 -18.31 -2.01
CA SER A 500 -16.31 -17.50 -2.91
C SER A 500 -17.09 -16.97 -4.11
N ALA A 501 -17.97 -17.79 -4.69
CA ALA A 501 -18.78 -17.37 -5.84
C ALA A 501 -19.77 -16.24 -5.53
N PHE A 502 -20.17 -16.09 -4.26
CA PHE A 502 -21.03 -14.99 -3.81
C PHE A 502 -20.24 -13.77 -3.31
N LEU A 503 -19.16 -14.00 -2.56
CA LEU A 503 -18.39 -12.91 -1.93
C LEU A 503 -17.43 -12.25 -2.90
N LEU A 504 -16.59 -13.02 -3.61
CA LEU A 504 -15.52 -12.44 -4.42
C LEU A 504 -16.00 -11.52 -5.54
N PRO A 505 -17.12 -11.77 -6.27
CA PRO A 505 -17.62 -10.81 -7.24
C PRO A 505 -18.00 -9.46 -6.65
N VAL A 506 -18.63 -9.45 -5.45
CA VAL A 506 -19.00 -8.21 -4.76
C VAL A 506 -17.73 -7.42 -4.36
N LEU A 507 -16.73 -8.13 -3.83
CA LEU A 507 -15.47 -7.53 -3.43
C LEU A 507 -14.67 -7.04 -4.65
N ALA A 508 -14.61 -7.85 -5.72
CA ALA A 508 -13.92 -7.52 -6.96
C ALA A 508 -14.55 -6.32 -7.66
N LEU A 509 -15.88 -6.22 -7.71
CA LEU A 509 -16.57 -5.11 -8.32
C LEU A 509 -16.13 -3.78 -7.70
N GLN A 510 -16.02 -3.71 -6.38
CA GLN A 510 -15.59 -2.50 -5.70
C GLN A 510 -14.10 -2.18 -5.93
N ALA A 511 -13.23 -3.18 -6.00
CA ALA A 511 -11.81 -2.97 -6.30
C ALA A 511 -11.61 -2.53 -7.77
N LEU A 512 -12.35 -3.10 -8.70
CA LEU A 512 -12.26 -2.78 -10.14
C LEU A 512 -12.82 -1.39 -10.48
N THR A 513 -13.76 -0.86 -9.70
CA THR A 513 -14.26 0.51 -9.91
C THR A 513 -13.24 1.58 -9.52
N VAL A 514 -12.25 1.23 -8.71
CA VAL A 514 -11.21 2.16 -8.24
C VAL A 514 -9.95 2.10 -9.10
N ASN A 515 -9.51 0.89 -9.48
CA ASN A 515 -8.30 0.69 -10.27
C ASN A 515 -8.66 0.55 -11.75
N PRO A 516 -8.29 1.52 -12.63
CA PRO A 516 -8.39 1.33 -14.05
C PRO A 516 -7.42 0.23 -14.51
N LEU A 517 -7.63 -0.32 -15.70
CA LEU A 517 -6.61 -1.04 -16.44
C LEU A 517 -6.05 -0.10 -17.51
N TYR A 518 -4.78 0.27 -17.37
CA TYR A 518 -4.12 1.27 -18.19
C TYR A 518 -2.85 0.73 -18.83
N ARG A 519 -2.66 1.00 -20.13
CA ARG A 519 -1.51 0.53 -20.90
C ARG A 519 -0.42 1.60 -20.99
N GLY A 520 0.81 1.24 -20.64
CA GLY A 520 1.97 2.11 -20.75
C GLY A 520 1.99 3.24 -19.70
N LEU A 521 2.75 4.29 -20.02
CA LEU A 521 3.04 5.42 -19.13
C LEU A 521 2.76 6.79 -19.77
N SER A 522 2.06 6.84 -20.92
CA SER A 522 1.59 8.11 -21.48
C SER A 522 0.48 8.70 -20.59
N PRO A 523 0.39 10.02 -20.35
CA PRO A 523 1.17 11.07 -21.02
C PRO A 523 2.50 11.44 -20.37
N LEU A 524 2.88 10.82 -19.24
CA LEU A 524 4.11 11.17 -18.52
C LEU A 524 5.38 10.81 -19.31
N VAL A 525 5.38 9.68 -20.03
CA VAL A 525 6.45 9.30 -20.95
C VAL A 525 6.06 9.78 -22.34
N ASN A 526 6.62 10.91 -22.75
CA ASN A 526 6.40 11.54 -24.04
C ASN A 526 7.73 11.64 -24.81
N PRO A 527 7.99 10.75 -25.81
CA PRO A 527 9.24 10.75 -26.56
C PRO A 527 9.48 12.04 -27.35
N ALA A 528 8.42 12.71 -27.82
CA ALA A 528 8.55 13.96 -28.54
C ALA A 528 8.99 15.11 -27.61
N LEU A 529 8.42 15.18 -26.38
CA LEU A 529 8.87 16.13 -25.37
C LEU A 529 10.32 15.86 -24.99
N GLN A 530 10.68 14.62 -24.67
CA GLN A 530 12.04 14.21 -24.33
C GLN A 530 13.05 14.66 -25.39
N SER A 531 12.82 14.31 -26.66
CA SER A 531 13.74 14.66 -27.76
C SER A 531 13.92 16.16 -27.94
N ASN A 532 12.90 16.97 -27.67
CA ASN A 532 13.01 18.42 -27.78
C ASN A 532 13.74 19.03 -26.57
N VAL A 533 13.50 18.52 -25.37
CA VAL A 533 14.22 18.93 -24.14
C VAL A 533 15.70 18.60 -24.28
N ASP A 534 16.06 17.38 -24.70
CA ASP A 534 17.45 16.96 -24.93
C ASP A 534 18.19 17.85 -25.95
N LYS A 535 17.47 18.33 -26.99
CA LYS A 535 18.05 19.28 -27.96
C LYS A 535 18.34 20.63 -27.34
N ILE A 536 17.44 21.14 -26.50
CA ILE A 536 17.60 22.44 -25.84
C ILE A 536 18.76 22.38 -24.84
N GLU A 537 18.83 21.33 -24.02
CA GLU A 537 19.93 21.18 -23.05
C GLU A 537 21.33 21.10 -23.69
N LYS A 538 21.40 20.54 -24.90
CA LYS A 538 22.66 20.49 -25.68
C LYS A 538 23.11 21.84 -26.25
N LEU A 539 22.22 22.84 -26.32
CA LEU A 539 22.59 24.20 -26.76
C LEU A 539 23.42 24.93 -25.71
N VAL A 540 23.30 24.57 -24.45
CA VAL A 540 24.06 25.20 -23.36
C VAL A 540 25.30 24.36 -23.08
N PRO A 541 26.51 25.00 -23.13
CA PRO A 541 27.74 24.33 -22.74
C PRO A 541 27.58 23.78 -21.31
N GLN A 542 27.88 22.51 -21.14
CA GLN A 542 27.89 21.92 -19.80
C GLN A 542 28.93 22.69 -18.98
N ALA A 543 28.46 23.47 -18.02
CA ALA A 543 29.35 24.10 -17.04
C ALA A 543 30.10 22.99 -16.29
N ALA A 544 31.31 23.28 -15.83
CA ALA A 544 32.13 22.38 -15.02
C ALA A 544 31.46 21.98 -13.69
N SER A 545 30.20 22.37 -13.46
CA SER A 545 29.42 22.02 -12.27
C SER A 545 28.82 20.65 -12.43
N HIS A 546 28.89 19.83 -11.37
CA HIS A 546 28.24 18.49 -11.30
C HIS A 546 26.70 18.53 -11.26
N THR A 547 26.09 19.73 -11.20
CA THR A 547 24.64 19.91 -11.15
C THR A 547 24.09 20.06 -12.56
N PRO A 548 23.12 19.26 -12.98
CA PRO A 548 22.49 19.38 -14.30
C PRO A 548 21.74 20.73 -14.43
N PRO A 549 21.55 21.22 -15.66
CA PRO A 549 20.76 22.43 -15.88
C PRO A 549 19.32 22.21 -15.47
N GLY A 550 18.78 23.11 -14.65
CA GLY A 550 17.44 23.01 -14.12
C GLY A 550 16.41 23.78 -14.92
N TRP A 551 15.17 23.34 -14.80
CA TRP A 551 14.00 23.90 -15.46
C TRP A 551 12.99 24.46 -14.46
N LEU A 552 12.47 25.65 -14.74
CA LEU A 552 11.19 26.13 -14.20
C LEU A 552 10.07 25.73 -15.16
N VAL A 553 8.95 25.24 -14.65
CA VAL A 553 7.81 24.87 -15.48
C VAL A 553 6.57 25.65 -15.05
N VAL A 554 5.98 26.40 -15.97
CA VAL A 554 4.78 27.21 -15.74
C VAL A 554 3.65 26.68 -16.62
N GLY A 555 2.63 26.11 -15.98
CA GLY A 555 1.51 25.53 -16.71
C GLY A 555 0.66 24.58 -15.85
N PRO A 556 -0.25 23.84 -16.48
CA PRO A 556 -1.08 22.86 -15.79
C PRO A 556 -0.25 21.69 -15.26
N PRO A 557 -0.80 20.87 -14.34
CA PRO A 557 -0.08 19.73 -13.74
C PRO A 557 0.61 18.83 -14.75
N ILE A 558 -0.01 18.54 -15.88
CA ILE A 558 0.58 17.71 -16.93
C ILE A 558 1.91 18.25 -17.46
N ALA A 559 2.08 19.58 -17.52
CA ALA A 559 3.32 20.18 -18.03
C ALA A 559 4.53 19.85 -17.14
N PHE A 560 4.43 20.10 -15.82
CA PHE A 560 5.55 19.82 -14.93
C PHE A 560 5.74 18.33 -14.67
N LEU A 561 4.66 17.54 -14.57
CA LEU A 561 4.74 16.09 -14.37
C LEU A 561 5.39 15.38 -15.59
N SER A 562 5.05 15.81 -16.82
CA SER A 562 5.69 15.28 -18.02
C SER A 562 7.15 15.73 -18.13
N MET A 563 7.51 16.94 -17.66
CA MET A 563 8.90 17.37 -17.57
C MET A 563 9.70 16.55 -16.57
N ILE A 564 9.15 16.24 -15.38
CA ILE A 564 9.75 15.30 -14.43
C ILE A 564 9.95 13.94 -15.11
N GLY A 565 8.95 13.49 -15.87
CA GLY A 565 8.99 12.23 -16.63
C GLY A 565 10.07 12.19 -17.73
N THR A 566 10.65 13.33 -18.16
CA THR A 566 11.83 13.34 -19.04
C THR A 566 13.13 13.03 -18.30
N GLY A 567 13.14 13.10 -16.97
CA GLY A 567 14.32 12.88 -16.14
C GLY A 567 15.24 14.09 -15.98
N VAL A 568 14.87 15.25 -16.53
CA VAL A 568 15.64 16.49 -16.31
C VAL A 568 15.39 17.05 -14.92
N TYR A 569 16.30 17.88 -14.45
CA TYR A 569 16.13 18.59 -13.20
C TYR A 569 14.98 19.61 -13.31
N VAL A 570 13.89 19.38 -12.61
CA VAL A 570 12.74 20.30 -12.53
C VAL A 570 12.69 20.90 -11.13
N PHE A 571 12.82 22.23 -11.03
CA PHE A 571 12.82 22.93 -9.76
C PHE A 571 11.48 22.82 -9.02
N ASN A 572 10.38 23.01 -9.72
CA ASN A 572 9.05 22.94 -9.17
C ASN A 572 8.47 21.52 -9.30
N ALA A 573 8.98 20.64 -8.46
CA ALA A 573 8.56 19.24 -8.32
C ALA A 573 8.16 18.93 -6.86
N THR A 574 7.85 17.68 -6.56
CA THR A 574 7.54 17.26 -5.20
C THR A 574 8.82 16.99 -4.43
N SER A 575 9.05 17.74 -3.35
CA SER A 575 10.19 17.59 -2.45
C SER A 575 9.78 16.77 -1.23
N GLN A 576 10.46 15.65 -0.98
CA GLN A 576 10.19 14.77 0.17
C GLN A 576 10.67 15.38 1.50
N TYR A 577 11.76 16.08 1.45
CA TYR A 577 12.34 16.90 2.50
C TYR A 577 13.20 17.97 1.83
N PRO A 578 13.42 19.14 2.46
CA PRO A 578 14.16 20.22 1.81
C PRO A 578 15.64 19.89 1.65
N ASP A 579 16.21 20.23 0.49
CA ASP A 579 17.65 20.46 0.38
C ASP A 579 17.95 21.81 1.01
N ILE A 580 18.40 21.81 2.25
CA ILE A 580 18.63 23.02 3.05
C ILE A 580 19.60 23.98 2.33
N SER A 581 20.59 23.44 1.62
CA SER A 581 21.57 24.26 0.89
C SER A 581 20.92 25.03 -0.26
N ALA A 582 20.03 24.40 -0.99
CA ALA A 582 19.28 25.03 -2.07
C ALA A 582 18.27 26.05 -1.53
N TRP A 583 17.53 25.72 -0.47
CA TRP A 583 16.57 26.65 0.11
C TRP A 583 17.23 27.89 0.75
N LYS A 584 18.42 27.77 1.33
CA LYS A 584 19.21 28.93 1.81
C LYS A 584 19.67 29.88 0.71
N VAL A 585 19.70 29.42 -0.54
CA VAL A 585 19.93 30.33 -1.69
C VAL A 585 18.70 31.20 -1.96
N ILE A 586 17.50 30.62 -1.76
CA ILE A 586 16.22 31.30 -1.98
C ILE A 586 15.85 32.18 -0.78
N ASP A 587 16.08 31.71 0.42
CA ASP A 587 15.81 32.38 1.70
C ASP A 587 17.12 32.46 2.53
N PRO A 588 18.04 33.35 2.20
CA PRO A 588 19.34 33.46 2.90
C PRO A 588 19.21 33.88 4.36
N SER A 589 18.15 34.58 4.70
CA SER A 589 17.87 35.05 6.06
C SER A 589 17.27 33.97 6.96
N GLY A 590 16.68 32.90 6.36
CA GLY A 590 15.94 31.86 7.10
C GLY A 590 14.59 32.28 7.66
N HIS A 591 14.13 33.52 7.34
CA HIS A 591 12.83 33.99 7.88
C HIS A 591 11.63 33.15 7.42
N SER A 592 11.74 32.49 6.27
CA SER A 592 10.69 31.66 5.71
C SER A 592 10.91 30.15 5.94
N GLU A 593 11.79 29.77 6.87
CA GLU A 593 12.11 28.36 7.11
C GLU A 593 10.86 27.53 7.46
N SER A 594 9.95 28.07 8.22
CA SER A 594 8.67 27.40 8.54
C SER A 594 7.78 27.15 7.31
N ILE A 595 7.99 27.88 6.21
CA ILE A 595 7.27 27.71 4.95
C ILE A 595 7.88 26.57 4.14
N TRP A 596 9.21 26.57 3.95
CA TRP A 596 9.86 25.62 3.04
C TRP A 596 10.42 24.36 3.70
N ASN A 597 10.63 24.33 5.03
CA ASN A 597 11.16 23.17 5.73
C ASN A 597 10.09 22.07 5.91
N ARG A 598 9.64 21.46 4.80
CA ARG A 598 8.59 20.45 4.81
C ARG A 598 8.63 19.52 3.60
N PHE A 599 7.92 18.40 3.68
CA PHE A 599 7.40 17.74 2.49
C PHE A 599 6.49 18.71 1.75
N ALA A 600 6.75 18.95 0.48
CA ALA A 600 5.95 19.90 -0.30
C ALA A 600 5.91 19.61 -1.79
N HIS A 601 4.74 19.84 -2.37
CA HIS A 601 4.59 20.16 -3.78
C HIS A 601 5.06 21.60 -3.99
N VAL A 602 6.19 21.76 -4.66
CA VAL A 602 6.75 23.09 -4.94
C VAL A 602 6.17 23.61 -6.25
N TYR A 603 5.56 24.77 -6.20
CA TYR A 603 5.03 25.48 -7.37
C TYR A 603 5.85 26.72 -7.65
N TYR A 604 5.91 27.12 -8.92
CA TYR A 604 6.54 28.36 -9.32
C TYR A 604 5.54 29.29 -10.00
N GLU A 605 5.47 30.53 -9.55
CA GLU A 605 4.62 31.58 -10.10
C GLU A 605 5.47 32.76 -10.59
N PRO A 606 5.51 33.02 -11.91
CA PRO A 606 6.25 34.15 -12.45
C PRO A 606 5.69 35.49 -11.95
N ALA A 607 6.57 36.36 -11.42
CA ALA A 607 6.24 37.71 -10.96
C ALA A 607 7.40 38.68 -11.34
N ALA A 608 7.15 39.96 -11.22
CA ALA A 608 8.16 40.99 -11.60
C ALA A 608 9.33 41.05 -10.62
N ASN A 609 9.16 40.68 -9.38
CA ASN A 609 10.13 40.85 -8.30
C ASN A 609 11.34 39.95 -8.47
N LEU A 610 12.56 40.52 -8.40
CA LEU A 610 13.80 39.75 -8.41
C LEU A 610 14.04 38.97 -7.12
N THR A 611 13.56 39.48 -5.97
CA THR A 611 13.57 38.77 -4.70
C THR A 611 12.41 37.79 -4.70
N LEU A 612 12.73 36.51 -4.49
CA LEU A 612 11.73 35.45 -4.45
C LEU A 612 10.91 35.55 -3.17
N GLN A 613 9.60 35.39 -3.31
CA GLN A 613 8.65 35.35 -2.20
C GLN A 613 8.16 33.91 -2.01
N LEU A 614 7.98 33.52 -0.75
CA LEU A 614 7.54 32.17 -0.38
C LEU A 614 6.19 32.25 0.31
N SER A 615 5.29 31.35 -0.05
CA SER A 615 4.02 31.15 0.62
C SER A 615 3.66 29.68 0.75
N ASN A 616 2.80 29.37 1.72
CA ASN A 616 2.37 28.01 2.03
C ASN A 616 0.84 27.99 2.09
N PRO A 617 0.16 27.76 0.97
CA PRO A 617 -1.31 27.75 0.90
C PRO A 617 -1.93 26.51 1.52
N ALA A 618 -1.17 25.40 1.60
CA ALA A 618 -1.59 24.14 2.22
C ALA A 618 -0.41 23.49 2.95
N LEU A 619 -0.67 22.55 3.86
CA LEU A 619 0.34 21.90 4.70
C LEU A 619 1.49 21.28 3.90
N ASP A 620 1.22 20.83 2.69
CA ASP A 620 2.09 20.12 1.78
C ASP A 620 2.40 20.89 0.49
N SER A 621 2.23 22.19 0.49
CA SER A 621 2.43 23.04 -0.70
C SER A 621 3.33 24.21 -0.39
N VAL A 622 4.28 24.51 -1.28
CA VAL A 622 5.12 25.72 -1.24
C VAL A 622 5.04 26.41 -2.60
N ILE A 623 4.68 27.69 -2.60
CA ILE A 623 4.72 28.52 -3.78
C ILE A 623 5.95 29.43 -3.71
N VAL A 624 6.77 29.39 -4.76
CA VAL A 624 7.89 30.30 -5.00
C VAL A 624 7.45 31.29 -6.07
N SER A 625 7.26 32.55 -5.68
CA SER A 625 6.82 33.59 -6.59
C SER A 625 7.94 34.62 -6.84
N GLY A 626 8.19 34.95 -8.11
CA GLY A 626 9.20 35.93 -8.49
C GLY A 626 9.64 35.88 -9.94
N SER A 627 10.58 36.75 -10.30
CA SER A 627 11.10 36.82 -11.66
C SER A 627 11.98 35.62 -11.99
N PRO A 628 11.86 35.01 -13.19
CA PRO A 628 12.81 34.01 -13.65
C PRO A 628 14.26 34.57 -13.75
N CYS A 629 14.41 35.86 -13.79
CA CYS A 629 15.72 36.57 -13.77
C CYS A 629 16.35 36.68 -12.37
N SER A 630 15.72 36.05 -11.33
CA SER A 630 16.30 36.12 -9.98
C SER A 630 17.69 35.49 -9.92
N PRO A 631 18.68 36.16 -9.30
CA PRO A 631 20.02 35.59 -9.13
C PRO A 631 20.04 34.27 -8.34
N ALA A 632 19.01 34.01 -7.55
CA ALA A 632 18.87 32.76 -6.82
C ALA A 632 18.76 31.56 -7.76
N PHE A 633 18.04 31.70 -8.86
CA PHE A 633 17.90 30.63 -9.85
C PHE A 633 19.22 30.30 -10.56
N ALA A 634 20.02 31.33 -10.92
CA ALA A 634 21.35 31.11 -11.49
C ALA A 634 22.27 30.32 -10.54
N LYS A 635 22.25 30.65 -9.23
CA LYS A 635 23.01 29.92 -8.20
C LYS A 635 22.54 28.45 -8.02
N LEU A 636 21.28 28.15 -8.33
CA LEU A 636 20.70 26.80 -8.29
C LEU A 636 20.85 26.07 -9.63
N SER A 637 21.62 26.58 -10.57
CA SER A 637 21.79 26.03 -11.92
C SER A 637 20.47 25.96 -12.71
N ILE A 638 19.48 26.76 -12.37
CA ILE A 638 18.25 26.87 -13.15
C ILE A 638 18.54 27.71 -14.38
N ARG A 639 18.39 27.09 -15.55
CA ARG A 639 18.80 27.68 -16.85
C ARG A 639 17.64 27.84 -17.81
N PHE A 640 16.55 27.14 -17.62
CA PHE A 640 15.46 27.09 -18.57
C PHE A 640 14.09 27.33 -17.92
N VAL A 641 13.18 27.87 -18.74
CA VAL A 641 11.75 27.98 -18.37
C VAL A 641 10.92 27.34 -19.47
N LEU A 642 10.04 26.41 -19.11
CA LEU A 642 9.02 25.85 -20.00
C LEU A 642 7.68 26.48 -19.68
N VAL A 643 6.96 26.95 -20.72
CA VAL A 643 5.66 27.62 -20.56
C VAL A 643 4.70 27.26 -21.67
N GLN A 644 3.41 27.47 -21.46
CA GLN A 644 2.37 27.39 -22.51
C GLN A 644 2.01 28.78 -23.08
N ARG A 645 2.26 29.86 -22.36
CA ARG A 645 2.01 31.24 -22.81
C ARG A 645 3.31 32.02 -22.82
N PRO A 646 3.51 32.96 -23.76
CA PRO A 646 4.73 33.75 -23.81
C PRO A 646 5.01 34.49 -22.52
N LEU A 647 6.29 34.52 -22.12
CA LEU A 647 6.79 35.36 -21.03
C LEU A 647 7.67 36.48 -21.60
N THR A 648 7.58 37.66 -21.00
CA THR A 648 8.33 38.85 -21.41
C THR A 648 9.19 39.33 -20.23
N TYR A 649 10.39 38.75 -20.08
CA TYR A 649 11.41 39.18 -19.14
C TYR A 649 12.73 39.42 -19.88
N SER A 650 13.52 40.43 -19.45
CA SER A 650 14.74 40.83 -20.13
C SER A 650 15.84 39.76 -20.19
N CYS A 651 15.83 38.82 -19.25
CA CYS A 651 16.79 37.72 -19.19
C CYS A 651 16.38 36.50 -20.01
N LEU A 652 15.21 36.50 -20.67
CA LEU A 652 14.70 35.33 -21.36
C LEU A 652 15.04 35.39 -22.85
N THR A 653 15.79 34.40 -23.33
CA THR A 653 16.05 34.17 -24.75
C THR A 653 15.20 32.97 -25.22
N ASN A 654 14.42 33.17 -26.29
CA ASN A 654 13.57 32.12 -26.83
C ASN A 654 14.40 31.01 -27.51
N VAL A 655 14.33 29.78 -26.99
CA VAL A 655 14.98 28.57 -27.51
C VAL A 655 14.00 27.52 -27.94
N THR A 656 12.76 27.91 -28.20
CA THR A 656 11.66 27.01 -28.58
C THR A 656 11.95 26.28 -29.89
N THR A 657 12.00 24.97 -29.84
CA THR A 657 12.10 24.14 -31.06
C THR A 657 10.75 24.03 -31.77
N PRO A 658 10.74 23.78 -33.11
CA PRO A 658 9.47 23.55 -33.83
C PRO A 658 8.66 22.36 -33.29
N GLY A 659 9.35 21.35 -32.77
CA GLY A 659 8.71 20.20 -32.15
C GLY A 659 8.01 20.55 -30.84
N LEU A 660 8.65 21.34 -29.99
CA LEU A 660 8.08 21.79 -28.73
C LEU A 660 6.85 22.69 -28.96
N LYS A 661 6.93 23.58 -29.95
CA LYS A 661 5.82 24.45 -30.35
C LYS A 661 4.59 23.64 -30.80
N ARG A 662 4.79 22.52 -31.52
CA ARG A 662 3.71 21.60 -31.89
C ARG A 662 3.04 20.92 -30.72
N LEU A 663 3.77 20.74 -29.61
CA LEU A 663 3.24 20.23 -28.35
C LEU A 663 2.53 21.30 -27.50
N GLY A 664 2.46 22.56 -27.98
CA GLY A 664 1.84 23.67 -27.28
C GLY A 664 2.73 24.31 -26.21
N TYR A 665 4.05 24.08 -26.24
CA TYR A 665 5.00 24.64 -25.29
C TYR A 665 6.01 25.60 -25.96
N MET A 666 6.50 26.53 -25.17
CA MET A 666 7.62 27.38 -25.47
C MET A 666 8.70 27.20 -24.41
N ALA A 667 9.94 27.31 -24.81
CA ALA A 667 11.09 27.23 -23.91
C ALA A 667 11.95 28.50 -24.05
N TYR A 668 12.43 28.97 -22.92
CA TYR A 668 13.33 30.10 -22.82
C TYR A 668 14.57 29.69 -22.05
N GLU A 669 15.74 30.21 -22.46
CA GLU A 669 16.97 30.18 -21.69
C GLU A 669 17.02 31.43 -20.82
N ILE A 670 17.47 31.26 -19.57
CA ILE A 670 17.70 32.33 -18.59
C ILE A 670 19.18 32.73 -18.73
N SER A 671 19.46 33.95 -19.20
CA SER A 671 20.79 34.51 -19.39
C SER A 671 21.22 35.39 -18.22
#